data_a7b9872ba9beed6d5b3cd7e750ea74c1
#
_entry.id   a7b9872ba9beed6d5b3cd7e750ea74c1
#
_cell.length_a   1.000
_cell.length_b   1.000
_cell.length_c   1.000
_cell.angle_alpha   90.00
_cell.angle_beta   90.00
_cell.angle_gamma   90.00
#
_symmetry.space_group_name_H-M   'P 1'
#
loop_
_entity.id
_entity.type
_entity.pdbx_description
1 polymer ?
#
loop_
_entity_poly.entity_id
_entity_poly.type
_entity_poly.pdbx_seq_one_letter_code
_entity_poly.pdbx_strand_id
1 'polypeptide(L)'
;MSVRHARRPPTIAALALALSLTFAGTALLAPEPTATAGEPADYPESPYAITDYSEPFRGQFHFSPQNGFMNDINAPLYYRGVYHLFFQHNPHGLAWDTVHWGHATSTDLLHWEQQPIALEPGVHPGNLWSGAGWVDVDNVTGLKTGSDDPILLFTNTEGVSIAYSTDGAKTFQMYNNGAKVINNPVESRDPKVQWDPAHNRWVMVTFQAGAGAVFYTSTNLLDWTHRGIYSASWFSECPDLYKLPVDGSSSDEKWVLQDASGEYVIGSLDASGMFVSDWTSPQRMEWGISGAAFAPSTWYAPLTFNQLPGGRVVQMGWQPSNAGVTWTGNASFPVDLALKTYPEGIRITRTPIPEISTIRATTRTWGPRTVTTDPASDPFIGELADTYEINAVFDIGNTTASELGFRLHVRPDGSSDRTVSYSVGGQRLYGQSMPPISGLVTIRLLVDRGQLEVFGNDGKTVVSDNVSFDSSAGSQGIQLYASGGSASLVSLSFSRIASTWTPAPAGRAPDNAIASTARQDKCVDRDVASGRVQLWDCLGNTQQSWELDDQDRLTTGGVCAEVPPGQTANFTLVNVAPCTGATNQRWRQGNFGSLVNLASGRCLDLPEANFSNGRQLQIYDCVGTRNQSWVGPAYAASRPLWTGSA
;
A
#
# COMPACT_ATOMS: atom_id res chain seq x y z
N MET A 1 -42.64 -22.94 -22.58
CA MET A 1 -41.84 -22.89 -21.36
C MET A 1 -40.54 -22.22 -21.68
N SER A 2 -40.39 -20.95 -21.31
CA SER A 2 -39.29 -20.09 -21.72
C SER A 2 -38.27 -20.00 -20.58
N VAL A 3 -37.08 -20.51 -20.82
CA VAL A 3 -35.96 -20.44 -19.88
C VAL A 3 -35.27 -19.07 -20.06
N ARG A 4 -35.39 -18.20 -19.07
CA ARG A 4 -34.68 -16.93 -19.06
C ARG A 4 -33.21 -17.19 -18.66
N HIS A 5 -32.29 -16.92 -19.59
CA HIS A 5 -30.86 -16.87 -19.32
C HIS A 5 -30.54 -15.57 -18.59
N ALA A 6 -30.06 -15.68 -17.38
CA ALA A 6 -29.43 -14.57 -16.67
C ALA A 6 -28.10 -14.22 -17.36
N ARG A 7 -27.97 -13.01 -17.83
CA ARG A 7 -26.72 -12.48 -18.39
C ARG A 7 -25.75 -12.17 -17.25
N ARG A 8 -24.59 -12.78 -17.27
CA ARG A 8 -23.42 -12.37 -16.48
C ARG A 8 -22.91 -11.02 -17.01
N PRO A 9 -22.42 -10.13 -16.15
CA PRO A 9 -21.76 -8.92 -16.63
C PRO A 9 -20.45 -9.28 -17.36
N PRO A 10 -20.03 -8.47 -18.34
CA PRO A 10 -18.84 -8.76 -19.11
C PRO A 10 -17.58 -8.50 -18.26
N THR A 11 -16.67 -9.44 -18.32
CA THR A 11 -15.28 -9.27 -17.91
C THR A 11 -14.67 -8.10 -18.68
N ILE A 12 -14.22 -7.07 -17.99
CA ILE A 12 -13.46 -5.98 -18.60
C ILE A 12 -12.03 -6.49 -18.76
N ALA A 13 -11.74 -7.02 -19.95
CA ALA A 13 -10.37 -7.17 -20.38
C ALA A 13 -9.82 -5.77 -20.68
N ALA A 14 -8.76 -5.38 -20.04
CA ALA A 14 -8.02 -4.18 -20.39
C ALA A 14 -7.39 -4.39 -21.76
N LEU A 15 -8.08 -3.90 -22.80
CA LEU A 15 -7.58 -3.89 -24.16
C LEU A 15 -6.69 -2.65 -24.31
N ALA A 16 -5.40 -2.83 -24.30
CA ALA A 16 -4.46 -1.82 -24.77
C ALA A 16 -4.63 -1.70 -26.29
N LEU A 17 -5.36 -0.67 -26.74
CA LEU A 17 -5.52 -0.37 -28.16
C LEU A 17 -4.26 0.35 -28.65
N ALA A 18 -3.35 -0.38 -29.26
CA ALA A 18 -2.28 0.20 -30.05
C ALA A 18 -2.87 0.75 -31.34
N LEU A 19 -3.01 2.08 -31.44
CA LEU A 19 -3.34 2.76 -32.67
C LEU A 19 -2.06 2.94 -33.48
N SER A 20 -1.84 2.09 -34.48
CA SER A 20 -0.76 2.25 -35.47
C SER A 20 -1.17 3.29 -36.51
N LEU A 21 -0.66 4.50 -36.35
CA LEU A 21 -0.66 5.52 -37.41
C LEU A 21 0.68 5.44 -38.16
N THR A 22 0.65 4.87 -39.33
CA THR A 22 1.77 4.92 -40.28
C THR A 22 1.88 6.32 -40.87
N PHE A 23 2.85 7.10 -40.38
CA PHE A 23 3.40 8.23 -41.12
C PHE A 23 4.78 7.88 -41.64
N ALA A 24 4.92 7.73 -42.94
CA ALA A 24 6.20 7.69 -43.61
C ALA A 24 6.81 9.09 -43.63
N GLY A 25 7.70 9.36 -42.71
CA GLY A 25 8.53 10.54 -42.70
C GLY A 25 9.97 10.10 -42.36
N THR A 26 10.91 10.27 -43.30
CA THR A 26 12.32 10.08 -43.06
C THR A 26 12.81 11.10 -42.03
N ALA A 27 12.86 10.72 -40.77
CA ALA A 27 13.53 11.48 -39.73
C ALA A 27 14.98 10.97 -39.67
N LEU A 28 15.93 11.86 -39.82
CA LEU A 28 17.32 11.66 -39.45
C LEU A 28 17.39 11.26 -37.99
N LEU A 29 17.79 10.02 -37.73
CA LEU A 29 18.07 9.52 -36.39
C LEU A 29 19.23 10.36 -35.83
N ALA A 30 18.95 11.21 -34.88
CA ALA A 30 19.96 11.68 -33.95
C ALA A 30 20.48 10.47 -33.16
N PRO A 31 21.78 10.37 -32.88
CA PRO A 31 22.30 9.26 -32.08
C PRO A 31 21.60 9.29 -30.72
N GLU A 32 21.03 8.16 -30.32
CA GLU A 32 20.55 7.97 -28.95
C GLU A 32 21.70 8.32 -28.00
N PRO A 33 21.42 9.07 -26.93
CA PRO A 33 22.44 9.28 -25.90
C PRO A 33 22.82 7.88 -25.39
N THR A 34 24.07 7.50 -25.60
CA THR A 34 24.66 6.34 -24.95
C THR A 34 24.41 6.51 -23.46
N ALA A 35 23.65 5.60 -22.86
CA ALA A 35 23.51 5.51 -21.42
C ALA A 35 24.94 5.50 -20.85
N THR A 36 25.34 6.58 -20.25
CA THR A 36 26.51 6.61 -19.38
C THR A 36 26.25 5.56 -18.32
N ALA A 37 27.23 4.69 -18.10
CA ALA A 37 27.20 3.72 -17.02
C ALA A 37 26.64 4.42 -15.78
N GLY A 38 25.46 3.98 -15.32
CA GLY A 38 24.75 4.63 -14.26
C GLY A 38 25.69 4.78 -13.08
N GLU A 39 25.64 5.93 -12.43
CA GLU A 39 26.15 6.04 -11.07
C GLU A 39 25.63 4.83 -10.29
N PRO A 40 26.45 4.20 -9.44
CA PRO A 40 25.96 3.14 -8.57
C PRO A 40 24.71 3.67 -7.92
N ALA A 41 23.65 2.87 -7.97
CA ALA A 41 22.36 3.20 -7.44
C ALA A 41 22.50 3.72 -6.02
N ASP A 42 22.81 4.98 -5.92
CA ASP A 42 22.69 5.74 -4.69
C ASP A 42 21.20 5.97 -4.57
N TYR A 43 20.64 4.90 -4.15
CA TYR A 43 19.33 4.75 -3.78
C TYR A 43 18.87 5.84 -2.98
N PRO A 44 17.94 5.93 -3.23
CA PRO A 44 16.91 6.14 -4.13
C PRO A 44 16.18 7.34 -3.62
N GLU A 45 15.36 7.74 -4.34
CA GLU A 45 14.29 8.56 -3.86
C GLU A 45 13.86 8.15 -2.46
N SER A 46 14.66 8.54 -1.50
CA SER A 46 14.37 8.46 -0.09
C SER A 46 13.23 9.40 0.20
N PRO A 47 12.47 9.21 1.24
CA PRO A 47 11.08 9.48 1.34
C PRO A 47 10.75 10.82 0.73
N TYR A 48 9.93 10.74 -0.27
CA TYR A 48 9.36 11.80 -1.06
C TYR A 48 8.88 12.88 -0.14
N ALA A 49 8.22 13.81 -0.29
CA ALA A 49 7.81 14.87 0.60
C ALA A 49 7.71 14.42 2.06
N ILE A 50 8.26 15.17 2.96
CA ILE A 50 8.03 14.96 4.39
C ILE A 50 6.54 15.15 4.62
N THR A 51 5.88 14.05 5.00
CA THR A 51 4.54 14.10 5.58
C THR A 51 4.65 13.92 7.08
N ASP A 52 3.83 14.61 7.84
CA ASP A 52 3.63 14.34 9.25
C ASP A 52 2.50 13.31 9.48
N TYR A 53 1.98 12.73 8.39
CA TYR A 53 0.85 11.81 8.37
C TYR A 53 -0.43 12.37 9.01
N SER A 54 -0.56 13.68 9.11
CA SER A 54 -1.74 14.35 9.70
C SER A 54 -2.83 14.65 8.68
N GLU A 55 -2.59 14.37 7.39
CA GLU A 55 -3.56 14.68 6.32
C GLU A 55 -4.94 14.08 6.64
N PRO A 56 -6.03 14.77 6.32
CA PRO A 56 -7.37 14.21 6.42
C PRO A 56 -7.44 12.87 5.67
N PHE A 57 -8.12 11.89 6.21
CA PHE A 57 -8.25 10.52 5.69
C PHE A 57 -6.97 9.67 5.70
N ARG A 58 -5.80 10.20 6.05
CA ARG A 58 -4.60 9.39 6.25
C ARG A 58 -4.83 8.41 7.39
N GLY A 59 -4.78 7.11 7.10
CA GLY A 59 -4.81 6.07 8.12
C GLY A 59 -3.72 6.31 9.17
N GLN A 60 -4.07 6.14 10.45
CA GLN A 60 -3.16 6.40 11.57
C GLN A 60 -2.51 5.12 12.10
N PHE A 61 -3.06 3.97 11.74
CA PHE A 61 -2.50 2.66 12.11
C PHE A 61 -2.56 1.62 10.97
N HIS A 62 -3.00 2.03 9.79
CA HIS A 62 -2.81 1.28 8.55
C HIS A 62 -1.64 1.88 7.77
N PHE A 63 -0.82 1.02 7.16
CA PHE A 63 0.27 1.48 6.32
C PHE A 63 -0.24 2.15 5.03
N SER A 64 0.37 3.27 4.69
CA SER A 64 0.24 3.92 3.39
C SER A 64 1.58 4.53 3.00
N PRO A 65 1.89 4.67 1.70
CA PRO A 65 3.13 5.34 1.29
C PRO A 65 3.10 6.81 1.72
N GLN A 66 4.26 7.39 1.91
CA GLN A 66 4.37 8.82 2.26
C GLN A 66 3.66 9.68 1.22
N ASN A 67 3.86 9.39 -0.05
CA ASN A 67 3.12 9.97 -1.17
C ASN A 67 3.05 9.00 -2.35
N GLY A 68 2.42 9.44 -3.45
CA GLY A 68 2.29 8.64 -4.66
C GLY A 68 1.22 7.55 -4.55
N PHE A 69 1.22 6.66 -5.50
CA PHE A 69 0.26 5.55 -5.60
C PHE A 69 0.88 4.25 -5.07
N MET A 70 0.09 3.46 -4.34
CA MET A 70 0.40 2.06 -4.09
C MET A 70 -0.76 1.15 -4.46
N ASN A 71 -0.43 -0.07 -4.88
CA ASN A 71 -1.40 -1.16 -5.01
C ASN A 71 -0.88 -2.44 -4.33
N ASP A 72 -0.57 -3.48 -5.05
CA ASP A 72 -0.31 -4.82 -4.52
C ASP A 72 0.79 -4.85 -3.46
N ILE A 73 0.57 -5.65 -2.44
CA ILE A 73 1.59 -6.06 -1.50
C ILE A 73 2.57 -6.98 -2.23
N ASN A 74 3.86 -6.68 -2.14
CA ASN A 74 4.93 -7.46 -2.74
C ASN A 74 5.86 -8.03 -1.68
N ALA A 75 6.32 -9.23 -1.89
CA ALA A 75 7.40 -9.87 -1.14
C ALA A 75 7.40 -9.63 0.38
N PRO A 76 6.26 -9.72 1.08
CA PRO A 76 6.27 -9.56 2.52
C PRO A 76 7.07 -10.70 3.14
N LEU A 77 8.08 -10.36 3.97
CA LEU A 77 8.99 -11.33 4.56
C LEU A 77 9.55 -10.86 5.92
N TYR A 78 10.14 -11.81 6.65
CA TYR A 78 10.81 -11.54 7.91
C TYR A 78 12.29 -11.94 7.84
N TYR A 79 13.16 -11.03 8.30
CA TYR A 79 14.58 -11.27 8.37
C TYR A 79 15.19 -10.64 9.62
N ARG A 80 15.79 -11.47 10.50
CA ARG A 80 16.57 -11.05 11.69
C ARG A 80 15.87 -10.01 12.58
N GLY A 81 14.60 -10.21 12.88
CA GLY A 81 13.85 -9.31 13.77
C GLY A 81 13.13 -8.18 13.05
N VAL A 82 13.26 -8.10 11.74
CA VAL A 82 12.65 -7.05 10.91
C VAL A 82 11.64 -7.66 9.95
N TYR A 83 10.45 -7.11 9.91
CA TYR A 83 9.45 -7.35 8.88
C TYR A 83 9.72 -6.41 7.72
N HIS A 84 9.79 -6.93 6.52
CA HIS A 84 9.92 -6.17 5.28
C HIS A 84 8.62 -6.26 4.51
N LEU A 85 8.10 -5.11 4.11
CA LEU A 85 6.93 -4.95 3.25
C LEU A 85 7.37 -4.24 2.00
N PHE A 86 7.30 -4.91 0.86
CA PHE A 86 7.43 -4.26 -0.43
C PHE A 86 6.03 -4.06 -1.01
N PHE A 87 5.90 -3.12 -1.93
CA PHE A 87 4.61 -2.83 -2.56
C PHE A 87 4.79 -2.22 -3.94
N GLN A 88 3.83 -2.46 -4.82
CA GLN A 88 3.78 -1.76 -6.09
C GLN A 88 3.57 -0.27 -5.84
N HIS A 89 4.41 0.56 -6.45
CA HIS A 89 4.46 1.98 -6.13
C HIS A 89 4.70 2.83 -7.38
N ASN A 90 3.87 3.85 -7.58
CA ASN A 90 4.19 4.94 -8.49
C ASN A 90 4.54 6.17 -7.66
N PRO A 91 5.82 6.51 -7.49
CA PRO A 91 6.25 7.67 -6.70
C PRO A 91 5.95 9.00 -7.39
N HIS A 92 5.63 8.99 -8.68
CA HIS A 92 5.48 10.18 -9.52
C HIS A 92 4.02 10.49 -9.84
N GLY A 93 3.06 9.69 -9.37
CA GLY A 93 1.65 9.86 -9.67
C GLY A 93 0.70 9.25 -8.63
N LEU A 94 -0.57 9.69 -8.66
CA LEU A 94 -1.63 9.17 -7.79
C LEU A 94 -2.45 8.05 -8.45
N ALA A 95 -2.00 7.57 -9.61
CA ALA A 95 -2.61 6.49 -10.36
C ALA A 95 -1.57 5.44 -10.73
N TRP A 96 -2.04 4.26 -11.10
CA TRP A 96 -1.18 3.22 -11.65
C TRP A 96 -0.51 3.71 -12.94
N ASP A 97 0.80 3.60 -13.02
CA ASP A 97 1.64 3.96 -14.16
C ASP A 97 2.94 3.17 -14.06
N THR A 98 4.09 3.78 -14.37
CA THR A 98 5.41 3.16 -14.27
C THR A 98 5.69 2.74 -12.83
N VAL A 99 5.51 1.45 -12.54
CA VAL A 99 5.58 0.93 -11.18
C VAL A 99 7.01 0.61 -10.74
N HIS A 100 7.29 1.03 -9.53
CA HIS A 100 8.47 0.69 -8.75
C HIS A 100 8.07 -0.31 -7.66
N TRP A 101 9.06 -0.88 -6.97
CA TRP A 101 8.82 -1.53 -5.71
C TRP A 101 9.19 -0.58 -4.56
N GLY A 102 8.18 -0.03 -3.91
CA GLY A 102 8.36 0.65 -2.63
C GLY A 102 8.78 -0.37 -1.57
N HIS A 103 9.38 0.11 -0.49
CA HIS A 103 9.85 -0.71 0.61
C HIS A 103 9.54 -0.04 1.94
N ALA A 104 9.11 -0.80 2.91
CA ALA A 104 8.95 -0.37 4.30
C ALA A 104 9.40 -1.48 5.26
N THR A 105 9.84 -1.09 6.45
CA THR A 105 10.27 -2.03 7.50
C THR A 105 9.55 -1.76 8.81
N SER A 106 9.37 -2.81 9.59
CA SER A 106 8.80 -2.74 10.93
C SER A 106 9.44 -3.78 11.84
N THR A 107 9.44 -3.55 13.14
CA THR A 107 9.82 -4.56 14.14
C THR A 107 8.63 -5.22 14.83
N ASP A 108 7.41 -4.75 14.55
CA ASP A 108 6.19 -5.19 15.23
C ASP A 108 4.93 -5.25 14.31
N LEU A 109 5.08 -5.10 13.00
CA LEU A 109 4.00 -5.06 12.00
C LEU A 109 3.06 -3.85 12.10
N LEU A 110 3.30 -2.93 13.03
CA LEU A 110 2.45 -1.76 13.27
C LEU A 110 3.17 -0.46 12.95
N HIS A 111 4.39 -0.29 13.49
CA HIS A 111 5.20 0.90 13.27
C HIS A 111 6.08 0.69 12.04
N TRP A 112 5.59 1.21 10.91
CA TRP A 112 6.28 1.08 9.63
C TRP A 112 7.13 2.30 9.33
N GLU A 113 8.36 2.07 8.90
CA GLU A 113 9.26 3.08 8.38
C GLU A 113 9.48 2.83 6.88
N GLN A 114 9.10 3.79 6.04
CA GLN A 114 9.34 3.70 4.61
C GLN A 114 10.82 3.82 4.33
N GLN A 115 11.33 2.85 3.58
CA GLN A 115 12.71 2.74 3.15
C GLN A 115 12.85 3.26 1.72
N PRO A 116 14.08 3.38 1.25
CA PRO A 116 14.33 3.62 -0.15
C PRO A 116 13.62 2.63 -1.08
N ILE A 117 13.30 3.09 -2.31
CA ILE A 117 12.73 2.24 -3.37
C ILE A 117 13.67 1.06 -3.62
N ALA A 118 13.11 -0.15 -3.56
CA ALA A 118 13.89 -1.36 -3.74
C ALA A 118 14.18 -1.67 -5.22
N LEU A 119 13.18 -1.49 -6.09
CA LEU A 119 13.34 -1.73 -7.52
C LEU A 119 12.78 -0.54 -8.31
N GLU A 120 13.56 -0.04 -9.27
CA GLU A 120 13.27 1.14 -10.08
C GLU A 120 13.33 0.81 -11.56
N PRO A 121 12.31 1.17 -12.38
CA PRO A 121 12.33 1.05 -13.83
C PRO A 121 13.49 1.84 -14.45
N GLY A 122 14.18 1.23 -15.41
CA GLY A 122 15.36 1.83 -16.04
C GLY A 122 16.68 1.52 -15.33
N VAL A 123 16.66 1.31 -14.00
CA VAL A 123 17.78 0.80 -13.22
C VAL A 123 17.74 -0.74 -13.19
N HIS A 124 16.57 -1.28 -12.90
CA HIS A 124 16.31 -2.72 -12.84
C HIS A 124 15.56 -3.16 -14.11
N PRO A 125 16.18 -4.03 -14.96
CA PRO A 125 15.54 -4.47 -16.20
C PRO A 125 14.25 -5.25 -16.02
N GLY A 126 13.30 -5.03 -16.91
CA GLY A 126 12.03 -5.75 -17.01
C GLY A 126 10.84 -4.95 -16.51
N ASN A 127 9.68 -5.59 -16.52
CA ASN A 127 8.45 -5.06 -15.94
C ASN A 127 8.43 -5.42 -14.46
N LEU A 128 8.61 -4.46 -13.56
CA LEU A 128 8.72 -4.68 -12.12
C LEU A 128 7.33 -4.87 -11.49
N TRP A 129 6.54 -5.81 -12.04
CA TRP A 129 5.21 -6.11 -11.54
C TRP A 129 5.26 -6.95 -10.27
N SER A 130 4.11 -7.26 -9.71
CA SER A 130 3.96 -7.89 -8.41
C SER A 130 4.74 -9.19 -8.26
N GLY A 131 5.07 -9.54 -7.02
CA GLY A 131 5.84 -10.74 -6.79
C GLY A 131 6.19 -11.03 -5.33
N ALA A 132 7.05 -12.00 -5.12
CA ALA A 132 7.39 -12.57 -3.82
C ALA A 132 8.83 -12.32 -3.40
N GLY A 133 9.08 -12.54 -2.10
CA GLY A 133 10.42 -12.53 -1.53
C GLY A 133 10.75 -13.83 -0.79
N TRP A 134 12.03 -14.13 -0.72
CA TRP A 134 12.57 -15.25 0.05
C TRP A 134 13.96 -14.91 0.59
N VAL A 135 14.23 -15.26 1.85
CA VAL A 135 15.58 -15.14 2.42
C VAL A 135 16.30 -16.47 2.27
N ASP A 136 17.41 -16.48 1.55
CA ASP A 136 18.26 -17.67 1.34
C ASP A 136 19.24 -17.86 2.49
N VAL A 137 18.72 -18.30 3.64
CA VAL A 137 19.51 -18.47 4.88
C VAL A 137 20.61 -19.52 4.75
N ASP A 138 20.39 -20.52 3.91
CA ASP A 138 21.34 -21.62 3.68
C ASP A 138 22.32 -21.35 2.55
N ASN A 139 22.20 -20.17 1.90
CA ASN A 139 22.99 -19.75 0.75
C ASN A 139 23.01 -20.80 -0.38
N VAL A 140 21.87 -21.39 -0.68
CA VAL A 140 21.74 -22.39 -1.74
C VAL A 140 21.95 -21.80 -3.13
N THR A 141 21.73 -20.48 -3.27
CA THR A 141 22.00 -19.73 -4.49
C THR A 141 23.49 -19.44 -4.71
N GLY A 142 24.29 -19.48 -3.63
CA GLY A 142 25.70 -19.07 -3.67
C GLY A 142 25.91 -17.54 -3.80
N LEU A 143 24.86 -16.73 -3.61
CA LEU A 143 24.94 -15.27 -3.81
C LEU A 143 25.44 -14.50 -2.60
N LYS A 144 25.61 -15.15 -1.44
CA LYS A 144 26.08 -14.50 -0.20
C LYS A 144 27.49 -13.98 -0.35
N THR A 145 27.69 -12.69 -0.11
CA THR A 145 29.01 -12.03 -0.20
C THR A 145 29.54 -11.52 1.13
N GLY A 146 28.70 -11.38 2.14
CA GLY A 146 29.04 -10.81 3.45
C GLY A 146 28.40 -11.59 4.60
N SER A 147 28.04 -10.88 5.66
CA SER A 147 27.38 -11.45 6.85
C SER A 147 25.88 -11.66 6.64
N ASP A 148 25.26 -10.89 5.76
CA ASP A 148 23.83 -10.95 5.53
C ASP A 148 23.47 -12.04 4.52
N ASP A 149 22.35 -12.70 4.80
CA ASP A 149 21.84 -13.76 3.94
C ASP A 149 21.18 -13.10 2.72
N PRO A 150 21.27 -13.70 1.51
CA PRO A 150 20.64 -13.13 0.35
C PRO A 150 19.13 -13.02 0.50
N ILE A 151 18.59 -11.83 0.28
CA ILE A 151 17.15 -11.60 0.17
C ILE A 151 16.80 -11.53 -1.30
N LEU A 152 16.01 -12.49 -1.78
CA LEU A 152 15.61 -12.63 -3.17
C LEU A 152 14.23 -12.01 -3.36
N LEU A 153 14.06 -11.23 -4.42
CA LEU A 153 12.79 -10.71 -4.90
C LEU A 153 12.51 -11.30 -6.27
N PHE A 154 11.39 -12.00 -6.40
CA PHE A 154 10.92 -12.63 -7.64
C PHE A 154 9.87 -11.72 -8.27
N THR A 155 10.11 -11.24 -9.48
CA THR A 155 9.27 -10.24 -10.14
C THR A 155 9.24 -10.47 -11.66
N ASN A 156 8.60 -9.60 -12.38
CA ASN A 156 8.54 -9.51 -13.84
C ASN A 156 7.24 -10.10 -14.44
N THR A 157 7.09 -9.91 -15.75
CA THR A 157 5.99 -10.47 -16.57
C THR A 157 6.55 -11.41 -17.63
N GLU A 158 5.71 -12.25 -18.22
CA GLU A 158 6.12 -13.27 -19.20
C GLU A 158 7.21 -14.22 -18.67
N GLY A 159 7.11 -14.55 -17.41
CA GLY A 159 8.08 -15.32 -16.65
C GLY A 159 8.60 -14.56 -15.43
N VAL A 160 9.69 -15.03 -14.84
CA VAL A 160 10.19 -14.54 -13.55
C VAL A 160 11.67 -14.21 -13.65
N SER A 161 12.07 -13.03 -13.20
CA SER A 161 13.45 -12.62 -12.92
C SER A 161 13.67 -12.48 -11.42
N ILE A 162 14.93 -12.47 -10.99
CA ILE A 162 15.29 -12.30 -9.58
C ILE A 162 16.11 -11.02 -9.42
N ALA A 163 15.71 -10.18 -8.47
CA ALA A 163 16.57 -9.20 -7.84
C ALA A 163 17.01 -9.72 -6.47
N TYR A 164 18.18 -9.33 -6.00
CA TYR A 164 18.66 -9.78 -4.70
C TYR A 164 19.49 -8.73 -3.98
N SER A 165 19.45 -8.80 -2.65
CA SER A 165 20.24 -8.00 -1.74
C SER A 165 21.15 -8.89 -0.90
N THR A 166 22.38 -8.42 -0.60
CA THR A 166 23.33 -9.06 0.32
C THR A 166 23.80 -8.12 1.43
N ASP A 167 23.04 -7.04 1.67
CA ASP A 167 23.34 -5.98 2.62
C ASP A 167 22.15 -5.64 3.58
N GLY A 168 21.26 -6.62 3.76
CA GLY A 168 20.09 -6.48 4.64
C GLY A 168 18.95 -5.67 4.03
N ALA A 169 18.70 -5.81 2.73
CA ALA A 169 17.67 -5.14 1.94
C ALA A 169 17.88 -3.62 1.78
N LYS A 170 19.11 -3.14 1.88
CA LYS A 170 19.44 -1.74 1.63
C LYS A 170 19.55 -1.44 0.14
N THR A 171 20.17 -2.35 -0.61
CA THR A 171 20.29 -2.25 -2.06
C THR A 171 19.95 -3.57 -2.73
N PHE A 172 19.46 -3.50 -3.96
CA PHE A 172 19.13 -4.67 -4.77
C PHE A 172 19.83 -4.61 -6.13
N GLN A 173 20.20 -5.75 -6.65
CA GLN A 173 20.75 -5.90 -7.98
C GLN A 173 20.08 -7.09 -8.68
N MET A 174 20.01 -7.03 -10.01
CA MET A 174 19.39 -8.10 -10.77
C MET A 174 20.35 -9.28 -10.92
N TYR A 175 19.86 -10.47 -10.62
CA TYR A 175 20.57 -11.71 -10.91
C TYR A 175 20.73 -11.87 -12.43
N ASN A 176 21.94 -12.22 -12.87
CA ASN A 176 22.30 -12.45 -14.26
C ASN A 176 21.77 -11.34 -15.20
N ASN A 177 21.95 -10.06 -14.81
CA ASN A 177 21.51 -8.88 -15.56
C ASN A 177 20.01 -8.88 -15.92
N GLY A 178 19.18 -9.43 -15.06
CA GLY A 178 17.73 -9.48 -15.27
C GLY A 178 17.22 -10.60 -16.17
N ALA A 179 18.09 -11.55 -16.55
CA ALA A 179 17.65 -12.74 -17.28
C ALA A 179 16.60 -13.50 -16.48
N LYS A 180 15.58 -13.99 -17.17
CA LYS A 180 14.50 -14.74 -16.56
C LYS A 180 14.97 -16.13 -16.11
N VAL A 181 14.72 -16.48 -14.86
CA VAL A 181 14.91 -17.84 -14.32
C VAL A 181 13.76 -18.76 -14.69
N ILE A 182 12.60 -18.20 -14.98
CA ILE A 182 11.47 -18.86 -15.63
C ILE A 182 11.10 -18.04 -16.85
N ASN A 183 11.18 -18.64 -18.01
CA ASN A 183 10.70 -18.03 -19.26
C ASN A 183 9.32 -18.63 -19.58
N ASN A 184 8.28 -17.82 -19.49
CA ASN A 184 6.92 -18.19 -19.87
C ASN A 184 6.36 -17.06 -20.76
N PRO A 185 6.51 -17.17 -22.11
CA PRO A 185 6.26 -16.06 -23.04
C PRO A 185 4.76 -15.76 -23.24
N VAL A 186 3.87 -16.42 -22.51
CA VAL A 186 2.47 -16.05 -22.41
C VAL A 186 2.29 -15.04 -21.27
N GLU A 187 1.17 -14.36 -21.20
CA GLU A 187 0.88 -13.43 -20.13
C GLU A 187 0.88 -14.15 -18.77
N SER A 188 2.03 -14.09 -18.09
CA SER A 188 2.26 -14.70 -16.77
C SER A 188 2.97 -13.72 -15.85
N ARG A 189 2.66 -13.76 -14.54
CA ARG A 189 3.16 -12.83 -13.52
C ARG A 189 2.90 -13.30 -12.09
N ASP A 190 3.19 -12.45 -11.14
CA ASP A 190 2.81 -12.52 -9.73
C ASP A 190 3.31 -13.81 -9.06
N PRO A 191 4.62 -14.08 -9.04
CA PRO A 191 5.14 -15.28 -8.39
C PRO A 191 4.94 -15.23 -6.86
N LYS A 192 4.63 -16.39 -6.27
CA LYS A 192 4.73 -16.67 -4.83
C LYS A 192 5.64 -17.88 -4.64
N VAL A 193 6.58 -17.79 -3.69
CA VAL A 193 7.53 -18.84 -3.37
C VAL A 193 7.30 -19.36 -1.96
N GLN A 194 7.30 -20.70 -1.81
CA GLN A 194 7.18 -21.37 -0.51
C GLN A 194 8.08 -22.58 -0.42
N TRP A 195 8.50 -22.92 0.81
CA TRP A 195 9.24 -24.15 1.09
C TRP A 195 8.29 -25.33 1.32
N ASP A 196 8.51 -26.42 0.59
CA ASP A 196 7.83 -27.71 0.78
C ASP A 196 8.74 -28.65 1.58
N PRO A 197 8.61 -28.69 2.92
CA PRO A 197 9.47 -29.50 3.77
C PRO A 197 9.29 -31.01 3.58
N ALA A 198 8.11 -31.43 3.11
CA ALA A 198 7.83 -32.84 2.87
C ALA A 198 8.67 -33.42 1.74
N HIS A 199 9.09 -32.57 0.80
CA HIS A 199 9.84 -32.99 -0.39
C HIS A 199 11.18 -32.28 -0.55
N ASN A 200 11.62 -31.49 0.46
CA ASN A 200 12.91 -30.79 0.50
C ASN A 200 13.15 -29.94 -0.77
N ARG A 201 12.20 -29.05 -1.09
CA ARG A 201 12.24 -28.21 -2.30
C ARG A 201 11.46 -26.91 -2.10
N TRP A 202 11.73 -25.92 -2.93
CA TRP A 202 10.86 -24.75 -3.08
C TRP A 202 9.80 -25.04 -4.12
N VAL A 203 8.61 -24.49 -3.89
CA VAL A 203 7.49 -24.43 -4.83
C VAL A 203 7.24 -22.97 -5.16
N MET A 204 7.14 -22.66 -6.44
CA MET A 204 6.68 -21.37 -6.91
C MET A 204 5.35 -21.56 -7.62
N VAL A 205 4.40 -20.68 -7.31
CA VAL A 205 3.17 -20.54 -8.08
C VAL A 205 3.16 -19.18 -8.75
N THR A 206 2.77 -19.11 -10.03
CA THR A 206 2.57 -17.88 -10.79
C THR A 206 1.19 -17.86 -11.39
N PHE A 207 0.65 -16.68 -11.66
CA PHE A 207 -0.55 -16.54 -12.49
C PHE A 207 -0.22 -16.62 -13.97
N GLN A 208 -1.08 -17.28 -14.76
CA GLN A 208 -1.07 -17.25 -16.21
C GLN A 208 -2.47 -16.92 -16.74
N ALA A 209 -2.60 -15.85 -17.48
CA ALA A 209 -3.86 -15.40 -18.04
C ALA A 209 -4.52 -16.48 -18.90
N GLY A 210 -5.80 -16.72 -18.66
CA GLY A 210 -6.59 -17.73 -19.35
C GLY A 210 -6.31 -19.18 -18.98
N ALA A 211 -5.33 -19.44 -18.08
CA ALA A 211 -4.96 -20.80 -17.67
C ALA A 211 -5.13 -21.05 -16.17
N GLY A 212 -4.74 -20.11 -15.30
CA GLY A 212 -4.83 -20.22 -13.84
C GLY A 212 -3.47 -20.18 -13.15
N ALA A 213 -3.28 -20.99 -12.10
CA ALA A 213 -2.07 -21.04 -11.32
C ALA A 213 -1.06 -22.05 -11.89
N VAL A 214 0.14 -21.59 -12.24
CA VAL A 214 1.22 -22.43 -12.81
C VAL A 214 2.24 -22.75 -11.74
N PHE A 215 2.57 -24.02 -11.57
CA PHE A 215 3.46 -24.51 -10.53
C PHE A 215 4.83 -24.87 -11.07
N TYR A 216 5.85 -24.49 -10.31
CA TYR A 216 7.25 -24.82 -10.55
C TYR A 216 7.90 -25.30 -9.26
N THR A 217 8.99 -26.08 -9.36
CA THR A 217 9.79 -26.49 -8.21
C THR A 217 11.27 -26.23 -8.44
N SER A 218 11.99 -25.98 -7.37
CA SER A 218 13.43 -25.76 -7.37
C SER A 218 14.08 -26.36 -6.11
N THR A 219 15.36 -26.70 -6.22
CA THR A 219 16.22 -27.10 -5.09
C THR A 219 17.29 -26.07 -4.77
N ASN A 220 17.40 -24.99 -5.56
CA ASN A 220 18.43 -23.96 -5.42
C ASN A 220 17.92 -22.54 -5.65
N LEU A 221 16.59 -22.33 -5.80
CA LEU A 221 15.93 -21.04 -6.04
C LEU A 221 16.27 -20.37 -7.39
N LEU A 222 17.23 -20.89 -8.15
CA LEU A 222 17.67 -20.32 -9.43
C LEU A 222 17.18 -21.13 -10.63
N ASP A 223 17.18 -22.47 -10.50
CA ASP A 223 16.72 -23.38 -11.55
C ASP A 223 15.34 -23.93 -11.22
N TRP A 224 14.37 -23.65 -12.07
CA TRP A 224 12.97 -23.99 -11.85
C TRP A 224 12.46 -24.98 -12.87
N THR A 225 11.78 -26.02 -12.40
CA THR A 225 11.16 -27.04 -13.24
C THR A 225 9.65 -26.85 -13.24
N HIS A 226 9.06 -26.65 -14.41
CA HIS A 226 7.60 -26.60 -14.60
C HIS A 226 6.96 -27.92 -14.19
N ARG A 227 5.85 -27.85 -13.45
CA ARG A 227 5.12 -29.02 -12.94
C ARG A 227 3.75 -29.18 -13.54
N GLY A 228 3.07 -28.08 -13.84
CA GLY A 228 1.75 -28.10 -14.44
C GLY A 228 0.94 -26.85 -14.08
N ILE A 229 -0.35 -26.90 -14.39
CA ILE A 229 -1.27 -25.79 -14.20
C ILE A 229 -2.45 -26.28 -13.36
N TYR A 230 -2.73 -25.59 -12.26
CA TYR A 230 -4.01 -25.70 -11.57
C TYR A 230 -5.01 -24.79 -12.29
N SER A 231 -5.83 -25.38 -13.15
CA SER A 231 -6.80 -24.64 -13.96
C SER A 231 -8.12 -24.53 -13.22
N ALA A 232 -8.55 -23.30 -12.95
CA ALA A 232 -9.81 -23.01 -12.28
C ALA A 232 -10.40 -21.69 -12.79
N SER A 233 -11.68 -21.70 -13.13
CA SER A 233 -12.37 -20.53 -13.70
C SER A 233 -12.58 -19.38 -12.71
N TRP A 234 -12.43 -19.65 -11.41
CA TRP A 234 -12.53 -18.66 -10.34
C TRP A 234 -11.21 -17.94 -10.10
N PHE A 235 -10.08 -18.55 -10.48
CA PHE A 235 -8.76 -18.06 -10.17
C PHE A 235 -8.42 -16.82 -11.02
N SER A 236 -8.18 -15.73 -10.35
CA SER A 236 -7.66 -14.50 -10.92
C SER A 236 -6.15 -14.38 -10.65
N GLU A 237 -5.57 -13.22 -10.74
CA GLU A 237 -4.14 -12.95 -10.55
C GLU A 237 -3.66 -13.03 -9.08
N CYS A 238 -2.39 -12.69 -8.84
CA CYS A 238 -1.74 -12.59 -7.51
C CYS A 238 -1.96 -13.85 -6.64
N PRO A 239 -1.50 -15.04 -7.07
CA PRO A 239 -1.60 -16.24 -6.25
C PRO A 239 -0.85 -16.08 -4.93
N ASP A 240 -1.46 -16.56 -3.84
CA ASP A 240 -0.73 -16.84 -2.61
C ASP A 240 -0.82 -18.33 -2.28
N LEU A 241 0.26 -18.86 -1.74
CA LEU A 241 0.40 -20.26 -1.36
C LEU A 241 1.03 -20.34 0.03
N TYR A 242 0.35 -20.94 0.98
CA TYR A 242 0.83 -21.08 2.35
C TYR A 242 0.23 -22.29 3.03
N LYS A 243 0.75 -22.67 4.20
CA LYS A 243 0.32 -23.85 4.94
C LYS A 243 -0.19 -23.45 6.32
N LEU A 244 -1.32 -24.03 6.72
CA LEU A 244 -1.94 -23.76 8.02
C LEU A 244 -2.37 -25.07 8.70
N PRO A 245 -2.21 -25.16 10.03
CA PRO A 245 -2.77 -26.24 10.84
C PRO A 245 -4.29 -26.06 10.96
N VAL A 246 -5.04 -27.15 10.84
CA VAL A 246 -6.47 -27.19 11.11
C VAL A 246 -6.67 -27.25 12.63
N ASP A 247 -7.46 -26.33 13.17
CA ASP A 247 -7.71 -26.18 14.62
C ASP A 247 -6.43 -26.12 15.49
N GLY A 248 -5.33 -25.63 14.90
CA GLY A 248 -4.02 -25.55 15.57
C GLY A 248 -3.27 -26.88 15.65
N SER A 249 -3.73 -27.93 15.00
CA SER A 249 -3.09 -29.27 15.03
C SER A 249 -1.95 -29.36 14.01
N SER A 250 -0.72 -29.48 14.50
CA SER A 250 0.46 -29.68 13.65
C SER A 250 0.49 -31.04 12.93
N SER A 251 -0.41 -31.98 13.29
CA SER A 251 -0.57 -33.26 12.60
C SER A 251 -1.63 -33.22 11.48
N ASP A 252 -2.41 -32.15 11.39
CA ASP A 252 -3.39 -31.93 10.33
C ASP A 252 -3.20 -30.53 9.75
N GLU A 253 -2.30 -30.43 8.79
CA GLU A 253 -1.99 -29.19 8.10
C GLU A 253 -2.48 -29.25 6.65
N LYS A 254 -2.99 -28.13 6.16
CA LYS A 254 -3.43 -27.97 4.79
C LYS A 254 -2.64 -26.86 4.08
N TRP A 255 -2.31 -27.11 2.83
CA TRP A 255 -1.93 -26.04 1.93
C TRP A 255 -3.16 -25.24 1.52
N VAL A 256 -3.02 -23.95 1.45
CA VAL A 256 -4.02 -23.01 0.95
C VAL A 256 -3.49 -22.41 -0.34
N LEU A 257 -4.29 -22.45 -1.38
CA LEU A 257 -4.08 -21.69 -2.62
C LEU A 257 -5.19 -20.66 -2.73
N GLN A 258 -4.83 -19.40 -2.83
CA GLN A 258 -5.77 -18.30 -2.96
C GLN A 258 -5.45 -17.41 -4.16
N ASP A 259 -6.44 -16.61 -4.58
CA ASP A 259 -6.29 -15.59 -5.61
C ASP A 259 -6.34 -14.16 -5.05
N ALA A 260 -6.17 -13.16 -5.94
CA ALA A 260 -6.19 -11.76 -5.60
C ALA A 260 -7.51 -11.27 -4.99
N SER A 261 -8.64 -11.90 -5.30
CA SER A 261 -9.97 -11.46 -4.86
C SER A 261 -10.40 -12.05 -3.51
N GLY A 262 -9.56 -12.90 -2.90
CA GLY A 262 -9.83 -13.57 -1.62
C GLY A 262 -10.62 -14.87 -1.76
N GLU A 263 -10.72 -15.42 -2.95
CA GLU A 263 -11.19 -16.79 -3.16
C GLU A 263 -10.05 -17.78 -2.89
N TYR A 264 -10.35 -18.91 -2.24
CA TYR A 264 -9.33 -19.89 -1.86
C TYR A 264 -9.86 -21.31 -1.84
N VAL A 265 -8.92 -22.24 -1.96
CA VAL A 265 -9.13 -23.68 -1.73
C VAL A 265 -8.08 -24.21 -0.77
N ILE A 266 -8.39 -25.32 -0.07
CA ILE A 266 -7.41 -26.06 0.73
C ILE A 266 -7.07 -27.38 0.05
N GLY A 267 -5.89 -27.92 0.38
CA GLY A 267 -5.43 -29.17 -0.23
C GLY A 267 -4.04 -29.59 0.21
N SER A 268 -3.33 -30.24 -0.69
CA SER A 268 -1.97 -30.73 -0.49
C SER A 268 -1.10 -30.47 -1.72
N LEU A 269 0.22 -30.53 -1.54
CA LEU A 269 1.16 -30.65 -2.66
C LEU A 269 1.48 -32.13 -2.89
N ASP A 270 1.35 -32.59 -4.12
CA ASP A 270 1.70 -33.97 -4.48
C ASP A 270 3.23 -34.15 -4.63
N ALA A 271 3.65 -35.38 -4.88
CA ALA A 271 5.07 -35.70 -5.05
C ALA A 271 5.74 -34.93 -6.21
N SER A 272 4.99 -34.47 -7.20
CA SER A 272 5.51 -33.65 -8.28
C SER A 272 5.65 -32.17 -7.92
N GLY A 273 4.91 -31.68 -6.94
CA GLY A 273 4.81 -30.28 -6.55
C GLY A 273 3.59 -29.56 -7.08
N MET A 274 2.64 -30.31 -7.59
CA MET A 274 1.35 -29.78 -8.00
C MET A 274 0.41 -29.67 -6.80
N PHE A 275 -0.38 -28.60 -6.79
CA PHE A 275 -1.46 -28.47 -5.82
C PHE A 275 -2.65 -29.38 -6.19
N VAL A 276 -3.09 -30.15 -5.21
CA VAL A 276 -4.27 -31.01 -5.29
C VAL A 276 -5.30 -30.49 -4.29
N SER A 277 -6.41 -29.96 -4.81
CA SER A 277 -7.46 -29.39 -3.97
C SER A 277 -8.33 -30.47 -3.32
N ASP A 278 -8.65 -30.29 -2.05
CA ASP A 278 -9.66 -31.07 -1.34
C ASP A 278 -11.09 -30.68 -1.75
N TRP A 279 -11.25 -29.53 -2.42
CA TRP A 279 -12.54 -28.93 -2.77
C TRP A 279 -12.71 -28.75 -4.27
N THR A 280 -13.94 -28.84 -4.72
CA THR A 280 -14.34 -28.60 -6.12
C THR A 280 -14.71 -27.15 -6.40
N SER A 281 -14.92 -26.35 -5.35
CA SER A 281 -15.32 -24.94 -5.46
C SER A 281 -14.61 -24.12 -4.38
N PRO A 282 -14.22 -22.88 -4.67
CA PRO A 282 -13.55 -22.05 -3.69
C PRO A 282 -14.49 -21.61 -2.57
N GLN A 283 -13.90 -21.26 -1.46
CA GLN A 283 -14.49 -20.42 -0.42
C GLN A 283 -13.96 -19.02 -0.55
N ARG A 284 -14.58 -18.06 0.15
CA ARG A 284 -14.15 -16.68 0.19
C ARG A 284 -13.80 -16.24 1.60
N MET A 285 -12.62 -15.64 1.76
CA MET A 285 -12.12 -15.21 3.08
C MET A 285 -12.35 -13.73 3.35
N GLU A 286 -12.62 -12.94 2.31
CA GLU A 286 -12.77 -11.49 2.39
C GLU A 286 -13.83 -11.02 1.39
N TRP A 287 -14.66 -10.08 1.82
CA TRP A 287 -15.76 -9.55 1.01
C TRP A 287 -15.55 -8.05 0.79
N GLY A 288 -14.50 -7.65 0.10
CA GLY A 288 -14.34 -6.26 -0.28
C GLY A 288 -15.58 -5.71 -1.00
N ILE A 289 -15.88 -4.45 -0.80
CA ILE A 289 -17.03 -3.79 -1.45
C ILE A 289 -16.69 -3.52 -2.91
N SER A 290 -17.56 -3.92 -3.83
CA SER A 290 -17.40 -3.63 -5.25
C SER A 290 -17.59 -2.14 -5.54
N GLY A 291 -16.83 -1.60 -6.51
CA GLY A 291 -17.02 -0.24 -7.03
C GLY A 291 -15.95 0.77 -6.64
N ALA A 292 -14.78 0.33 -6.21
CA ALA A 292 -13.61 1.22 -6.19
C ALA A 292 -13.30 1.68 -7.62
N ALA A 293 -13.02 2.97 -7.80
CA ALA A 293 -12.93 3.59 -9.14
C ALA A 293 -11.78 3.03 -9.99
N PHE A 294 -10.81 2.34 -9.39
CA PHE A 294 -9.59 1.86 -10.04
C PHE A 294 -9.17 0.44 -9.60
N ALA A 295 -10.04 -0.28 -8.88
CA ALA A 295 -9.77 -1.63 -8.44
C ALA A 295 -11.04 -2.49 -8.49
N PRO A 296 -10.92 -3.83 -8.57
CA PRO A 296 -12.06 -4.74 -8.59
C PRO A 296 -12.92 -4.67 -7.33
N SER A 297 -12.30 -4.38 -6.18
CA SER A 297 -12.98 -4.21 -4.90
C SER A 297 -12.17 -3.32 -3.96
N THR A 298 -12.69 -3.06 -2.78
CA THR A 298 -12.01 -2.28 -1.72
C THR A 298 -10.97 -3.09 -0.95
N TRP A 299 -10.70 -4.30 -1.34
CA TRP A 299 -9.61 -5.16 -0.85
C TRP A 299 -9.18 -6.13 -1.95
N TYR A 300 -7.87 -6.21 -2.23
CA TYR A 300 -7.35 -6.98 -3.35
C TYR A 300 -5.88 -7.39 -3.14
N ALA A 301 -5.39 -8.35 -3.93
CA ALA A 301 -4.00 -8.79 -4.03
C ALA A 301 -3.28 -9.01 -2.69
N PRO A 302 -3.87 -9.82 -1.76
CA PRO A 302 -3.23 -10.06 -0.49
C PRO A 302 -2.07 -11.05 -0.61
N LEU A 303 -1.03 -10.84 0.20
CA LEU A 303 0.06 -11.80 0.35
C LEU A 303 0.38 -12.06 1.82
N THR A 304 0.75 -13.31 2.08
CA THR A 304 1.27 -13.73 3.39
C THR A 304 2.77 -13.47 3.50
N PHE A 305 3.21 -13.06 4.69
CA PHE A 305 4.63 -12.91 5.01
C PHE A 305 5.34 -14.25 4.96
N ASN A 306 6.48 -14.30 4.31
CA ASN A 306 7.35 -15.45 4.29
C ASN A 306 8.29 -15.46 5.50
N GLN A 307 8.61 -16.67 5.98
CA GLN A 307 9.64 -16.97 6.99
C GLN A 307 9.39 -16.32 8.35
N LEU A 308 8.11 -16.12 8.73
CA LEU A 308 7.77 -15.68 10.08
C LEU A 308 8.19 -16.72 11.13
N PRO A 309 8.68 -16.28 12.29
CA PRO A 309 9.01 -17.17 13.38
C PRO A 309 7.77 -17.88 13.97
N GLY A 310 7.95 -19.06 14.50
CA GLY A 310 6.91 -19.79 15.25
C GLY A 310 5.80 -20.39 14.39
N GLY A 311 5.93 -20.43 13.06
CA GLY A 311 4.90 -20.98 12.17
C GLY A 311 3.66 -20.08 12.04
N ARG A 312 3.74 -18.84 12.47
CA ARG A 312 2.69 -17.82 12.30
C ARG A 312 2.51 -17.47 10.83
N VAL A 313 1.29 -17.26 10.40
CA VAL A 313 0.96 -16.81 9.03
C VAL A 313 0.18 -15.51 9.13
N VAL A 314 0.82 -14.42 8.72
CA VAL A 314 0.25 -13.07 8.71
C VAL A 314 0.06 -12.63 7.28
N GLN A 315 -1.06 -11.96 7.00
CA GLN A 315 -1.42 -11.47 5.67
C GLN A 315 -1.74 -9.99 5.71
N MET A 316 -1.37 -9.29 4.65
CA MET A 316 -1.85 -7.95 4.32
C MET A 316 -2.32 -7.94 2.87
N GLY A 317 -3.27 -7.08 2.54
CA GLY A 317 -3.77 -6.88 1.18
C GLY A 317 -3.77 -5.41 0.80
N TRP A 318 -3.92 -5.11 -0.48
CA TRP A 318 -4.14 -3.76 -0.95
C TRP A 318 -5.57 -3.32 -0.64
N GLN A 319 -5.69 -2.16 -0.02
CA GLN A 319 -6.96 -1.48 0.23
C GLN A 319 -6.99 -0.19 -0.58
N PRO A 320 -7.58 -0.19 -1.79
CA PRO A 320 -7.66 0.99 -2.64
C PRO A 320 -8.34 2.14 -1.92
N SER A 321 -7.75 3.30 -1.96
CA SER A 321 -8.27 4.51 -1.33
C SER A 321 -8.23 5.65 -2.32
N ASN A 322 -9.22 6.51 -2.31
CA ASN A 322 -9.34 7.67 -3.22
C ASN A 322 -9.18 8.99 -2.50
N ALA A 323 -8.91 8.96 -1.20
CA ALA A 323 -9.07 10.14 -0.36
C ALA A 323 -7.84 11.03 -0.33
N GLY A 324 -6.69 10.54 -0.78
CA GLY A 324 -5.43 11.27 -0.69
C GLY A 324 -5.27 12.33 -1.77
N VAL A 325 -4.76 13.49 -1.39
CA VAL A 325 -4.24 14.50 -2.32
C VAL A 325 -2.74 14.32 -2.56
N THR A 326 -2.07 13.57 -1.69
CA THR A 326 -0.62 13.30 -1.76
C THR A 326 -0.32 11.82 -1.97
N TRP A 327 -1.24 10.93 -1.66
CA TRP A 327 -1.11 9.48 -1.84
C TRP A 327 -2.42 8.85 -2.30
N THR A 328 -2.34 7.64 -2.83
CA THR A 328 -3.48 6.78 -3.17
C THR A 328 -3.14 5.33 -2.86
N GLY A 329 -4.07 4.61 -2.25
CA GLY A 329 -3.87 3.23 -1.81
C GLY A 329 -3.28 3.12 -0.41
N ASN A 330 -3.70 2.07 0.29
CA ASN A 330 -3.23 1.71 1.63
C ASN A 330 -3.07 0.19 1.68
N ALA A 331 -2.32 -0.31 2.65
CA ALA A 331 -2.39 -1.70 3.04
C ALA A 331 -3.57 -1.93 4.01
N SER A 332 -4.19 -3.10 3.98
CA SER A 332 -5.11 -3.53 5.02
C SER A 332 -4.36 -3.75 6.35
N PHE A 333 -5.07 -3.76 7.45
CA PHE A 333 -4.46 -4.10 8.74
C PHE A 333 -3.90 -5.53 8.69
N PRO A 334 -2.71 -5.79 9.25
CA PRO A 334 -2.15 -7.14 9.27
C PRO A 334 -3.02 -8.08 10.10
N VAL A 335 -3.30 -9.26 9.53
CA VAL A 335 -4.17 -10.27 10.16
C VAL A 335 -3.47 -11.60 10.27
N ASP A 336 -3.68 -12.28 11.41
CA ASP A 336 -3.34 -13.68 11.57
C ASP A 336 -4.34 -14.55 10.85
N LEU A 337 -3.85 -15.56 10.14
CA LEU A 337 -4.66 -16.57 9.47
C LEU A 337 -4.68 -17.87 10.26
N ALA A 338 -5.85 -18.50 10.33
CA ALA A 338 -5.99 -19.83 10.88
C ALA A 338 -7.06 -20.63 10.11
N LEU A 339 -6.94 -21.96 10.09
CA LEU A 339 -8.01 -22.86 9.65
C LEU A 339 -8.78 -23.36 10.86
N LYS A 340 -10.09 -23.21 10.85
CA LYS A 340 -11.00 -23.69 11.88
C LYS A 340 -12.10 -24.56 11.31
N THR A 341 -12.46 -25.60 12.05
CA THR A 341 -13.57 -26.50 11.71
C THR A 341 -14.90 -25.92 12.20
N TYR A 342 -15.86 -25.82 11.30
CA TYR A 342 -17.24 -25.41 11.53
C TYR A 342 -18.21 -26.51 11.08
N PRO A 343 -19.50 -26.47 11.45
CA PRO A 343 -20.48 -27.44 11.00
C PRO A 343 -20.56 -27.60 9.47
N GLU A 344 -20.30 -26.53 8.73
CA GLU A 344 -20.26 -26.51 7.27
C GLU A 344 -18.88 -26.83 6.66
N GLY A 345 -17.92 -27.26 7.47
CA GLY A 345 -16.55 -27.63 7.06
C GLY A 345 -15.49 -26.61 7.48
N ILE A 346 -14.26 -26.85 7.04
CA ILE A 346 -13.10 -26.02 7.38
C ILE A 346 -13.25 -24.65 6.71
N ARG A 347 -12.87 -23.58 7.45
CA ARG A 347 -12.84 -22.20 6.93
C ARG A 347 -11.58 -21.48 7.43
N ILE A 348 -11.07 -20.55 6.62
CA ILE A 348 -10.09 -19.57 7.08
C ILE A 348 -10.78 -18.58 8.02
N THR A 349 -10.09 -18.23 9.09
CA THR A 349 -10.38 -17.05 9.90
C THR A 349 -9.25 -16.05 9.77
N ARG A 350 -9.60 -14.77 9.70
CA ARG A 350 -8.69 -13.63 9.61
C ARG A 350 -8.90 -12.75 10.82
N THR A 351 -7.95 -12.70 11.71
CA THR A 351 -8.07 -11.92 12.95
C THR A 351 -6.97 -10.84 13.01
N PRO A 352 -7.31 -9.59 13.32
CA PRO A 352 -6.28 -8.56 13.53
C PRO A 352 -5.23 -9.05 14.50
N ILE A 353 -3.95 -8.81 14.17
CA ILE A 353 -2.82 -9.27 14.97
C ILE A 353 -2.92 -8.78 16.42
N PRO A 354 -2.48 -9.58 17.41
CA PRO A 354 -2.58 -9.24 18.83
C PRO A 354 -1.76 -8.02 19.22
N GLU A 355 -0.75 -7.67 18.42
CA GLU A 355 0.09 -6.47 18.60
C GLU A 355 -0.72 -5.17 18.61
N ILE A 356 -1.92 -5.14 18.01
CA ILE A 356 -2.84 -3.99 18.10
C ILE A 356 -3.09 -3.54 19.55
N SER A 357 -2.96 -4.46 20.50
CA SER A 357 -3.12 -4.14 21.92
C SER A 357 -2.09 -3.13 22.44
N THR A 358 -0.92 -3.03 21.79
CA THR A 358 0.16 -2.12 22.20
C THR A 358 -0.13 -0.67 21.80
N ILE A 359 -1.00 -0.45 20.82
CA ILE A 359 -1.39 0.88 20.32
C ILE A 359 -2.77 1.34 20.81
N ARG A 360 -3.42 0.58 21.70
CA ARG A 360 -4.63 1.05 22.37
C ARG A 360 -4.30 2.11 23.40
N ALA A 361 -4.67 3.36 23.11
CA ALA A 361 -4.42 4.49 24.00
C ALA A 361 -5.34 4.48 25.23
N THR A 362 -6.63 4.20 25.02
CA THR A 362 -7.63 4.07 26.09
C THR A 362 -8.63 2.99 25.73
N THR A 363 -9.11 2.25 26.73
CA THR A 363 -10.15 1.25 26.54
C THR A 363 -11.28 1.45 27.54
N ARG A 364 -12.51 1.46 27.04
CA ARG A 364 -13.74 1.44 27.86
C ARG A 364 -14.47 0.14 27.62
N THR A 365 -15.08 -0.41 28.65
CA THR A 365 -15.83 -1.67 28.58
C THR A 365 -17.21 -1.53 29.21
N TRP A 366 -18.17 -2.27 28.65
CA TRP A 366 -19.52 -2.36 29.17
C TRP A 366 -19.93 -3.82 29.26
N GLY A 367 -20.52 -4.19 30.36
CA GLY A 367 -21.14 -5.49 30.58
C GLY A 367 -22.50 -5.63 29.89
N PRO A 368 -23.24 -6.71 30.21
CA PRO A 368 -24.51 -7.01 29.59
C PRO A 368 -25.52 -5.87 29.73
N ARG A 369 -26.21 -5.58 28.63
CA ARG A 369 -27.29 -4.57 28.58
C ARG A 369 -28.23 -4.80 27.42
N THR A 370 -29.41 -4.19 27.53
CA THR A 370 -30.37 -4.13 26.43
C THR A 370 -30.18 -2.83 25.66
N VAL A 371 -29.99 -2.90 24.38
CA VAL A 371 -29.97 -1.77 23.45
C VAL A 371 -31.34 -1.71 22.77
N THR A 372 -31.95 -0.54 22.78
CA THR A 372 -33.30 -0.32 22.24
C THR A 372 -33.29 0.83 21.22
N THR A 373 -34.48 1.19 20.74
CA THR A 373 -34.65 2.41 19.92
C THR A 373 -34.51 3.71 20.73
N ASP A 374 -34.51 3.63 22.08
CA ASP A 374 -34.24 4.78 22.93
C ASP A 374 -32.76 5.16 22.88
N PRO A 375 -32.42 6.37 22.45
CA PRO A 375 -31.03 6.84 22.42
C PRO A 375 -30.30 6.72 23.75
N ALA A 376 -31.03 6.80 24.90
CA ALA A 376 -30.42 6.64 26.23
C ALA A 376 -29.82 5.25 26.48
N SER A 377 -30.19 4.24 25.67
CA SER A 377 -29.60 2.90 25.73
C SER A 377 -28.23 2.78 25.03
N ASP A 378 -27.86 3.77 24.22
CA ASP A 378 -26.61 3.80 23.49
C ASP A 378 -25.42 4.13 24.41
N PRO A 379 -24.41 3.25 24.54
CA PRO A 379 -23.23 3.51 25.38
C PRO A 379 -22.28 4.56 24.79
N PHE A 380 -22.45 4.96 23.53
CA PHE A 380 -21.59 5.92 22.85
C PHE A 380 -22.09 7.36 22.84
N ILE A 381 -23.15 7.67 23.59
CA ILE A 381 -23.68 9.05 23.67
C ILE A 381 -22.52 10.02 23.95
N GLY A 382 -22.29 10.97 23.03
CA GLY A 382 -21.25 11.99 23.14
C GLY A 382 -19.83 11.51 22.87
N GLU A 383 -19.61 10.25 22.46
CA GLU A 383 -18.31 9.75 22.04
C GLU A 383 -18.00 10.23 20.62
N LEU A 384 -16.83 10.82 20.45
CA LEU A 384 -16.30 11.27 19.15
C LEU A 384 -14.93 10.64 18.94
N ALA A 385 -14.72 9.95 17.82
CA ALA A 385 -13.43 9.38 17.46
C ALA A 385 -13.35 9.09 15.95
N ASP A 386 -12.15 9.15 15.40
CA ASP A 386 -11.84 8.83 14.00
C ASP A 386 -10.87 7.66 13.83
N THR A 387 -10.23 7.22 14.93
CA THR A 387 -9.32 6.06 14.99
C THR A 387 -9.65 5.21 16.20
N TYR A 388 -10.26 4.06 15.98
CA TYR A 388 -10.73 3.23 17.08
C TYR A 388 -10.98 1.77 16.69
N GLU A 389 -11.06 0.95 17.73
CA GLU A 389 -11.51 -0.44 17.67
C GLU A 389 -12.76 -0.62 18.51
N ILE A 390 -13.75 -1.35 17.98
CA ILE A 390 -14.93 -1.80 18.71
C ILE A 390 -14.92 -3.33 18.72
N ASN A 391 -15.17 -3.95 19.87
CA ASN A 391 -15.49 -5.37 19.97
C ASN A 391 -16.83 -5.53 20.71
N ALA A 392 -17.78 -6.20 20.07
CA ALA A 392 -19.11 -6.41 20.61
C ALA A 392 -19.55 -7.86 20.47
N VAL A 393 -20.24 -8.37 21.47
CA VAL A 393 -20.87 -9.69 21.48
C VAL A 393 -22.36 -9.53 21.74
N PHE A 394 -23.19 -10.10 20.87
CA PHE A 394 -24.65 -10.07 20.97
C PHE A 394 -25.21 -11.48 21.14
N ASP A 395 -26.19 -11.62 22.03
CA ASP A 395 -26.99 -12.84 22.18
C ASP A 395 -28.23 -12.73 21.27
N ILE A 396 -28.19 -13.46 20.17
CA ILE A 396 -29.25 -13.41 19.16
C ILE A 396 -30.50 -14.16 19.64
N GLY A 397 -30.34 -15.17 20.50
CA GLY A 397 -31.48 -15.90 21.09
C GLY A 397 -32.38 -15.00 21.98
N ASN A 398 -31.82 -13.99 22.62
CA ASN A 398 -32.51 -13.01 23.45
C ASN A 398 -32.70 -11.64 22.79
N THR A 399 -32.42 -11.53 21.48
CA THR A 399 -32.59 -10.33 20.67
C THR A 399 -33.94 -10.37 19.95
N THR A 400 -34.74 -9.29 20.08
CA THR A 400 -36.02 -9.12 19.36
C THR A 400 -35.90 -8.14 18.19
N ALA A 401 -34.83 -7.39 18.11
CA ALA A 401 -34.57 -6.47 17.01
C ALA A 401 -34.48 -7.21 15.66
N SER A 402 -35.00 -6.59 14.62
CA SER A 402 -34.79 -7.08 13.23
C SER A 402 -33.38 -6.77 12.72
N GLU A 403 -32.79 -5.70 13.24
CA GLU A 403 -31.44 -5.24 12.88
C GLU A 403 -30.76 -4.60 14.08
N LEU A 404 -29.46 -4.80 14.20
CA LEU A 404 -28.57 -4.14 15.17
C LEU A 404 -27.23 -3.80 14.52
N GLY A 405 -26.46 -2.91 15.12
CA GLY A 405 -25.13 -2.57 14.60
C GLY A 405 -24.65 -1.19 15.01
N PHE A 406 -23.75 -0.66 14.22
CA PHE A 406 -23.04 0.59 14.50
C PHE A 406 -23.25 1.58 13.35
N ARG A 407 -23.57 2.82 13.72
CA ARG A 407 -23.47 3.96 12.81
C ARG A 407 -22.17 4.69 13.12
N LEU A 408 -21.40 4.98 12.08
CA LEU A 408 -20.07 5.56 12.18
C LEU A 408 -20.09 6.95 11.56
N HIS A 409 -19.31 7.86 12.13
CA HIS A 409 -19.30 9.27 11.77
C HIS A 409 -20.71 9.88 11.80
N VAL A 410 -21.34 9.77 12.96
CA VAL A 410 -22.66 10.33 13.20
C VAL A 410 -22.56 11.84 13.42
N ARG A 411 -23.36 12.59 12.68
CA ARG A 411 -23.45 14.05 12.79
C ARG A 411 -24.48 14.49 13.84
N PRO A 412 -24.46 15.75 14.26
CA PRO A 412 -25.46 16.29 15.22
C PRO A 412 -26.90 16.15 14.75
N ASP A 413 -27.18 16.07 13.46
CA ASP A 413 -28.51 15.86 12.90
C ASP A 413 -28.95 14.38 12.88
N GLY A 414 -28.08 13.48 13.36
CA GLY A 414 -28.32 12.04 13.43
C GLY A 414 -28.02 11.29 12.13
N SER A 415 -27.60 11.96 11.05
CA SER A 415 -27.09 11.31 9.85
C SER A 415 -25.72 10.67 10.10
N SER A 416 -25.35 9.64 9.34
CA SER A 416 -24.07 8.95 9.47
C SER A 416 -23.47 8.64 8.09
N ASP A 417 -22.14 8.60 8.02
CA ASP A 417 -21.46 8.30 6.76
C ASP A 417 -21.49 6.82 6.43
N ARG A 418 -21.49 5.96 7.45
CA ARG A 418 -21.56 4.51 7.27
C ARG A 418 -22.37 3.82 8.36
N THR A 419 -23.07 2.78 7.97
CA THR A 419 -23.77 1.88 8.90
C THR A 419 -23.25 0.45 8.71
N VAL A 420 -22.70 -0.12 9.76
CA VAL A 420 -22.36 -1.55 9.83
C VAL A 420 -23.49 -2.26 10.55
N SER A 421 -24.34 -2.93 9.79
CA SER A 421 -25.54 -3.59 10.33
C SER A 421 -25.42 -5.11 10.34
N TYR A 422 -26.04 -5.72 11.34
CA TYR A 422 -26.37 -7.15 11.36
C TYR A 422 -27.88 -7.33 11.25
N SER A 423 -28.32 -7.97 10.18
CA SER A 423 -29.71 -8.39 9.97
C SER A 423 -29.96 -9.69 10.72
N VAL A 424 -30.80 -9.65 11.76
CA VAL A 424 -31.06 -10.81 12.63
C VAL A 424 -31.77 -11.94 11.86
N GLY A 425 -32.86 -11.62 11.18
CA GLY A 425 -33.60 -12.61 10.40
C GLY A 425 -32.87 -13.11 9.17
N GLY A 426 -32.06 -12.24 8.55
CA GLY A 426 -31.23 -12.58 7.38
C GLY A 426 -29.91 -13.24 7.74
N GLN A 427 -29.49 -13.19 9.00
CA GLN A 427 -28.17 -13.67 9.47
C GLN A 427 -27.02 -13.11 8.62
N ARG A 428 -26.99 -11.79 8.44
CA ARG A 428 -26.03 -11.12 7.56
C ARG A 428 -25.36 -9.94 8.30
N LEU A 429 -24.05 -9.94 8.29
CA LEU A 429 -23.24 -8.79 8.72
C LEU A 429 -22.79 -8.00 7.51
N TYR A 430 -23.06 -6.70 7.50
CA TYR A 430 -22.67 -5.80 6.43
C TYR A 430 -22.97 -6.36 5.02
N GLY A 431 -24.15 -7.00 4.90
CA GLY A 431 -24.60 -7.65 3.68
C GLY A 431 -24.11 -9.08 3.46
N GLN A 432 -23.11 -9.56 4.19
CA GLN A 432 -22.51 -10.89 4.01
C GLN A 432 -23.11 -11.92 4.97
N SER A 433 -23.20 -13.18 4.50
CA SER A 433 -23.75 -14.28 5.31
C SER A 433 -22.92 -14.52 6.56
N MET A 434 -23.55 -14.46 7.72
CA MET A 434 -22.91 -14.68 9.02
C MET A 434 -23.91 -15.27 10.02
N PRO A 435 -24.19 -16.57 9.97
CA PRO A 435 -25.01 -17.22 10.98
C PRO A 435 -24.40 -17.13 12.37
N PRO A 436 -25.20 -17.00 13.42
CA PRO A 436 -24.71 -17.03 14.81
C PRO A 436 -23.96 -18.33 15.10
N ILE A 437 -22.92 -18.24 15.93
CA ILE A 437 -22.19 -19.38 16.46
C ILE A 437 -22.63 -19.58 17.91
N SER A 438 -23.20 -20.74 18.24
CA SER A 438 -23.75 -21.02 19.59
C SER A 438 -24.73 -19.95 20.10
N GLY A 439 -25.51 -19.36 19.19
CA GLY A 439 -26.50 -18.31 19.51
C GLY A 439 -25.90 -16.90 19.67
N LEU A 440 -24.59 -16.77 19.53
CA LEU A 440 -23.89 -15.50 19.65
C LEU A 440 -23.44 -14.95 18.29
N VAL A 441 -23.34 -13.64 18.20
CA VAL A 441 -22.73 -12.91 17.10
C VAL A 441 -21.64 -12.01 17.68
N THR A 442 -20.43 -12.14 17.16
CA THR A 442 -19.34 -11.21 17.49
C THR A 442 -19.11 -10.27 16.32
N ILE A 443 -18.89 -8.99 16.62
CA ILE A 443 -18.57 -7.95 15.65
C ILE A 443 -17.37 -7.18 16.16
N ARG A 444 -16.29 -7.18 15.41
CA ARG A 444 -15.12 -6.33 15.65
C ARG A 444 -14.96 -5.36 14.50
N LEU A 445 -14.74 -4.09 14.81
CA LEU A 445 -14.51 -3.04 13.84
C LEU A 445 -13.13 -2.42 14.08
N LEU A 446 -12.40 -2.20 13.00
CA LEU A 446 -11.26 -1.29 12.96
C LEU A 446 -11.66 -0.10 12.09
N VAL A 447 -11.63 1.09 12.66
CA VAL A 447 -11.95 2.35 11.98
C VAL A 447 -10.73 3.24 12.04
N ASP A 448 -10.21 3.59 10.88
CA ASP A 448 -9.02 4.41 10.75
C ASP A 448 -9.23 5.47 9.67
N ARG A 449 -9.98 6.51 10.07
CA ARG A 449 -10.34 7.60 9.17
C ARG A 449 -11.03 7.08 7.89
N GLY A 450 -10.31 6.99 6.76
CA GLY A 450 -10.86 6.53 5.48
C GLY A 450 -10.99 5.00 5.33
N GLN A 451 -10.48 4.21 6.27
CA GLN A 451 -10.48 2.75 6.21
C GLN A 451 -11.40 2.15 7.28
N LEU A 452 -12.17 1.14 6.87
CA LEU A 452 -13.05 0.38 7.75
C LEU A 452 -12.82 -1.10 7.49
N GLU A 453 -12.51 -1.85 8.53
CA GLU A 453 -12.46 -3.31 8.49
C GLU A 453 -13.41 -3.91 9.50
N VAL A 454 -14.29 -4.81 9.03
CA VAL A 454 -15.36 -5.44 9.79
C VAL A 454 -15.09 -6.92 9.91
N PHE A 455 -14.86 -7.41 11.12
CA PHE A 455 -14.61 -8.83 11.42
C PHE A 455 -15.78 -9.40 12.19
N GLY A 456 -16.46 -10.35 11.59
CA GLY A 456 -17.59 -11.06 12.20
C GLY A 456 -17.23 -12.47 12.61
N ASN A 457 -17.78 -12.93 13.75
CA ASN A 457 -17.58 -14.27 14.30
C ASN A 457 -16.10 -14.68 14.32
N ASP A 458 -15.28 -13.85 15.00
CA ASP A 458 -13.83 -14.04 15.16
C ASP A 458 -13.09 -14.16 13.83
N GLY A 459 -13.47 -13.33 12.84
CA GLY A 459 -12.82 -13.27 11.55
C GLY A 459 -13.22 -14.34 10.55
N LYS A 460 -14.31 -15.07 10.80
CA LYS A 460 -14.90 -15.98 9.81
C LYS A 460 -15.56 -15.25 8.64
N THR A 461 -16.16 -14.09 8.93
CA THR A 461 -16.74 -13.20 7.93
C THR A 461 -16.02 -11.85 8.03
N VAL A 462 -15.32 -11.46 6.98
CA VAL A 462 -14.55 -10.22 6.96
C VAL A 462 -14.98 -9.36 5.79
N VAL A 463 -15.15 -8.06 6.03
CA VAL A 463 -15.49 -7.07 5.01
C VAL A 463 -14.61 -5.85 5.20
N SER A 464 -13.80 -5.53 4.22
CA SER A 464 -13.03 -4.29 4.16
C SER A 464 -13.73 -3.27 3.27
N ASP A 465 -13.77 -2.02 3.71
CA ASP A 465 -14.40 -0.90 3.00
C ASP A 465 -13.53 0.36 3.07
N ASN A 466 -13.62 1.17 2.04
CA ASN A 466 -13.05 2.51 2.01
C ASN A 466 -14.19 3.52 2.08
N VAL A 467 -14.15 4.39 3.06
CA VAL A 467 -15.22 5.34 3.33
C VAL A 467 -14.67 6.76 3.27
N SER A 468 -15.30 7.60 2.45
CA SER A 468 -15.06 9.03 2.53
C SER A 468 -15.86 9.58 3.70
N PHE A 469 -15.24 9.63 4.86
CA PHE A 469 -15.84 10.22 6.05
C PHE A 469 -15.74 11.74 6.01
N ASP A 470 -16.76 12.41 6.56
CA ASP A 470 -16.66 13.84 6.86
C ASP A 470 -15.63 14.03 7.98
N SER A 471 -14.53 14.72 7.70
CA SER A 471 -13.41 14.92 8.63
C SER A 471 -13.67 16.02 9.66
N SER A 472 -14.81 16.70 9.62
CA SER A 472 -15.14 17.74 10.61
C SER A 472 -15.33 17.13 12.00
N ALA A 473 -14.83 17.80 13.04
CA ALA A 473 -14.89 17.31 14.42
C ALA A 473 -16.31 16.98 14.90
N GLY A 474 -17.32 17.66 14.35
CA GLY A 474 -18.74 17.42 14.70
C GLY A 474 -19.33 16.17 14.05
N SER A 475 -18.66 15.55 13.11
CA SER A 475 -19.14 14.36 12.35
C SER A 475 -18.50 13.05 12.80
N GLN A 476 -17.74 13.03 13.89
CA GLN A 476 -17.01 11.85 14.39
C GLN A 476 -17.80 11.03 15.42
N GLY A 477 -19.12 11.19 15.49
CA GLY A 477 -19.96 10.46 16.42
C GLY A 477 -20.02 8.96 16.12
N ILE A 478 -20.24 8.18 17.16
CA ILE A 478 -20.44 6.73 17.09
C ILE A 478 -21.78 6.41 17.74
N GLN A 479 -22.54 5.50 17.14
CA GLN A 479 -23.81 5.04 17.70
C GLN A 479 -23.93 3.53 17.62
N LEU A 480 -24.21 2.88 18.75
CA LEU A 480 -24.74 1.52 18.80
C LEU A 480 -26.27 1.60 18.76
N TYR A 481 -26.90 0.87 17.85
CA TYR A 481 -28.36 0.93 17.68
C TYR A 481 -29.01 -0.44 17.55
N ALA A 482 -30.29 -0.49 17.82
CA ALA A 482 -31.18 -1.60 17.50
C ALA A 482 -32.44 -1.05 16.81
N SER A 483 -33.00 -1.79 15.86
CA SER A 483 -34.18 -1.41 15.09
C SER A 483 -35.20 -2.55 15.06
N GLY A 484 -36.49 -2.23 15.15
CA GLY A 484 -37.59 -3.20 15.14
C GLY A 484 -37.67 -4.09 16.37
N GLY A 485 -37.11 -3.64 17.49
CA GLY A 485 -37.08 -4.36 18.76
C GLY A 485 -35.87 -3.99 19.61
N SER A 486 -35.41 -4.89 20.46
CA SER A 486 -34.27 -4.71 21.34
C SER A 486 -33.16 -5.72 21.03
N ALA A 487 -31.89 -5.31 21.16
CA ALA A 487 -30.72 -6.16 21.04
C ALA A 487 -30.17 -6.50 22.45
N SER A 488 -29.87 -7.77 22.67
CA SER A 488 -29.21 -8.26 23.88
C SER A 488 -27.70 -8.19 23.69
N LEU A 489 -27.04 -7.15 24.19
CA LEU A 489 -25.60 -7.00 24.22
C LEU A 489 -25.03 -7.80 25.40
N VAL A 490 -24.10 -8.69 25.16
CA VAL A 490 -23.37 -9.48 26.17
C VAL A 490 -22.18 -8.71 26.70
N SER A 491 -21.38 -8.15 25.79
CA SER A 491 -20.20 -7.36 26.13
C SER A 491 -19.87 -6.38 25.01
N LEU A 492 -19.25 -5.26 25.39
CA LEU A 492 -18.75 -4.26 24.48
C LEU A 492 -17.43 -3.72 24.99
N SER A 493 -16.45 -3.57 24.12
CA SER A 493 -15.27 -2.76 24.37
C SER A 493 -15.08 -1.75 23.24
N PHE A 494 -14.57 -0.59 23.59
CA PHE A 494 -14.19 0.48 22.69
C PHE A 494 -12.79 0.93 23.08
N SER A 495 -11.87 0.91 22.12
CA SER A 495 -10.51 1.37 22.31
C SER A 495 -10.16 2.45 21.30
N ARG A 496 -9.68 3.59 21.78
CA ARG A 496 -9.03 4.58 20.90
C ARG A 496 -7.67 4.04 20.50
N ILE A 497 -7.37 4.11 19.23
CA ILE A 497 -6.10 3.64 18.67
C ILE A 497 -5.18 4.84 18.47
N ALA A 498 -3.95 4.75 18.96
CA ALA A 498 -2.91 5.73 18.76
C ALA A 498 -2.36 5.65 17.33
N SER A 499 -1.82 6.76 16.84
CA SER A 499 -1.05 6.77 15.60
C SER A 499 0.20 5.91 15.74
N THR A 500 0.50 5.10 14.72
CA THR A 500 1.73 4.33 14.60
C THR A 500 2.80 5.06 13.78
N TRP A 501 2.46 6.22 13.25
CA TRP A 501 3.43 7.03 12.53
C TRP A 501 4.37 7.68 13.54
N THR A 502 5.62 7.33 13.46
CA THR A 502 6.65 8.16 14.07
C THR A 502 6.70 9.45 13.27
N PRO A 503 6.69 10.62 13.91
CA PRO A 503 7.04 11.84 13.21
C PRO A 503 8.31 11.56 12.42
N ALA A 504 8.31 11.95 11.14
CA ALA A 504 9.52 11.81 10.32
C ALA A 504 10.70 12.30 11.16
N PRO A 505 11.83 11.57 11.21
CA PRO A 505 12.99 12.00 12.00
C PRO A 505 13.23 13.46 11.67
N ALA A 506 13.19 14.31 12.69
CA ALA A 506 13.35 15.74 12.51
C ALA A 506 14.60 15.98 11.68
N GLY A 507 14.36 16.32 10.42
CA GLY A 507 15.29 16.76 9.39
C GLY A 507 16.67 16.12 9.37
N ARG A 508 16.92 15.37 8.33
CA ARG A 508 18.28 15.30 7.79
C ARG A 508 18.64 16.62 7.08
N ALA A 509 17.64 17.37 6.67
CA ALA A 509 17.83 18.75 6.22
C ALA A 509 17.64 19.71 7.40
N PRO A 510 18.44 20.78 7.51
CA PRO A 510 18.24 21.82 8.51
C PRO A 510 16.82 22.38 8.45
N ASP A 511 16.28 22.80 9.59
CA ASP A 511 15.00 23.52 9.66
C ASP A 511 14.94 24.56 8.53
N ASN A 512 13.88 24.50 7.69
CA ASN A 512 13.69 25.31 6.50
C ASN A 512 14.63 25.06 5.29
N ALA A 513 15.37 23.96 5.23
CA ALA A 513 16.07 23.60 4.00
C ALA A 513 15.11 23.01 2.97
N ILE A 514 15.43 23.18 1.69
CA ILE A 514 14.84 22.44 0.59
C ILE A 514 15.86 21.37 0.19
N ALA A 515 15.57 20.11 0.48
CA ALA A 515 16.45 19.00 0.14
C ALA A 515 15.91 18.25 -1.10
N SER A 516 16.82 17.67 -1.89
CA SER A 516 16.41 16.78 -2.95
C SER A 516 15.84 15.49 -2.36
N THR A 517 14.71 15.01 -2.87
CA THR A 517 14.17 13.70 -2.46
C THR A 517 15.08 12.56 -2.89
N ALA A 518 15.77 12.70 -4.01
CA ALA A 518 16.71 11.71 -4.51
C ALA A 518 18.04 11.65 -3.75
N ARG A 519 18.46 12.77 -3.15
CA ARG A 519 19.71 12.92 -2.42
C ARG A 519 19.48 13.86 -1.23
N GLN A 520 19.07 13.32 -0.09
CA GLN A 520 18.75 14.13 1.10
C GLN A 520 19.98 14.82 1.72
N ASP A 521 21.17 14.41 1.35
CA ASP A 521 22.41 15.10 1.63
C ASP A 521 22.64 16.34 0.74
N LYS A 522 21.75 16.59 -0.24
CA LYS A 522 21.81 17.71 -1.18
C LYS A 522 20.65 18.67 -0.98
N CYS A 523 20.99 19.92 -0.76
CA CYS A 523 20.05 21.01 -0.48
C CYS A 523 20.08 22.07 -1.58
N VAL A 524 18.94 22.72 -1.78
CA VAL A 524 18.88 23.97 -2.56
C VAL A 524 19.65 25.03 -1.80
N ASP A 525 20.64 25.59 -2.46
CA ASP A 525 21.61 26.52 -1.91
C ASP A 525 21.63 27.83 -2.71
N ARG A 526 21.81 28.92 -2.00
CA ARG A 526 22.06 30.22 -2.61
C ARG A 526 23.56 30.50 -2.67
N ASP A 527 24.15 30.57 -3.85
CA ASP A 527 25.47 31.11 -4.02
C ASP A 527 25.44 32.65 -3.81
N VAL A 528 25.98 33.09 -2.71
CA VAL A 528 25.96 34.52 -2.32
C VAL A 528 26.77 35.39 -3.30
N ALA A 529 27.82 34.85 -3.89
CA ALA A 529 28.71 35.60 -4.77
C ALA A 529 28.10 35.82 -6.16
N SER A 530 27.41 34.82 -6.71
CA SER A 530 26.84 34.89 -8.05
C SER A 530 25.32 35.13 -8.09
N GLY A 531 24.62 34.93 -6.97
CA GLY A 531 23.16 34.98 -6.91
C GLY A 531 22.46 33.78 -7.52
N ARG A 532 23.18 32.70 -7.79
CA ARG A 532 22.59 31.47 -8.34
C ARG A 532 21.80 30.72 -7.29
N VAL A 533 20.71 30.08 -7.71
CA VAL A 533 20.08 29.00 -6.95
C VAL A 533 20.67 27.70 -7.49
N GLN A 534 21.36 26.96 -6.64
CA GLN A 534 22.16 25.79 -7.00
C GLN A 534 21.90 24.62 -6.05
N LEU A 535 22.41 23.45 -6.39
CA LEU A 535 22.47 22.30 -5.50
C LEU A 535 23.82 22.28 -4.78
N TRP A 536 23.80 21.95 -3.48
CA TRP A 536 25.01 21.82 -2.67
C TRP A 536 24.80 20.80 -1.55
N ASP A 537 25.88 20.30 -0.93
CA ASP A 537 25.78 19.50 0.29
C ASP A 537 24.98 20.25 1.36
N CYS A 538 24.13 19.54 2.11
CA CYS A 538 23.37 20.15 3.20
C CYS A 538 24.29 20.55 4.34
N LEU A 539 24.53 21.84 4.51
CA LEU A 539 25.46 22.40 5.49
C LEU A 539 24.76 23.05 6.69
N GLY A 540 23.43 23.21 6.64
CA GLY A 540 22.65 23.84 7.70
C GLY A 540 22.95 25.34 7.90
N ASN A 541 23.41 26.00 6.87
CA ASN A 541 23.74 27.42 6.89
C ASN A 541 22.57 28.29 6.40
N THR A 542 22.71 29.62 6.54
CA THR A 542 21.65 30.57 6.16
C THR A 542 21.38 30.63 4.67
N GLN A 543 22.31 30.18 3.83
CA GLN A 543 22.15 30.10 2.37
C GLN A 543 21.20 28.98 1.93
N GLN A 544 21.00 28.00 2.80
CA GLN A 544 20.14 26.85 2.59
C GLN A 544 18.84 26.94 3.40
N SER A 545 18.63 28.01 4.16
CA SER A 545 17.39 28.26 4.88
C SER A 545 16.42 29.00 3.97
N TRP A 546 15.35 28.29 3.54
CA TRP A 546 14.33 28.81 2.64
C TRP A 546 12.98 28.89 3.33
N GLU A 547 12.21 29.88 2.98
CA GLU A 547 10.84 30.08 3.47
C GLU A 547 9.91 30.37 2.29
N LEU A 548 8.77 29.71 2.28
CA LEU A 548 7.67 30.04 1.38
C LEU A 548 6.68 30.90 2.16
N ASP A 549 6.73 32.22 1.92
CA ASP A 549 5.97 33.19 2.68
C ASP A 549 4.48 33.27 2.26
N ASP A 550 3.71 34.11 2.96
CA ASP A 550 2.26 34.28 2.75
C ASP A 550 1.90 34.83 1.36
N GLN A 551 2.85 35.32 0.62
CA GLN A 551 2.68 35.85 -0.73
C GLN A 551 3.15 34.87 -1.81
N ASP A 552 3.37 33.60 -1.46
CA ASP A 552 3.93 32.55 -2.33
C ASP A 552 5.38 32.85 -2.78
N ARG A 553 6.15 33.68 -2.07
CA ARG A 553 7.54 33.95 -2.42
C ARG A 553 8.46 32.95 -1.74
N LEU A 554 9.34 32.34 -2.52
CA LEU A 554 10.40 31.47 -1.99
C LEU A 554 11.61 32.31 -1.62
N THR A 555 11.87 32.49 -0.32
CA THR A 555 12.84 33.47 0.20
C THR A 555 13.98 32.80 0.95
N THR A 556 15.17 33.40 0.85
CA THR A 556 16.35 33.04 1.65
C THR A 556 17.20 34.26 1.90
N GLY A 557 17.57 34.53 3.16
CA GLY A 557 18.45 35.66 3.51
C GLY A 557 17.98 37.01 2.98
N GLY A 558 16.66 37.28 2.94
CA GLY A 558 16.06 38.55 2.53
C GLY A 558 15.93 38.75 1.01
N VAL A 559 16.22 37.75 0.21
CA VAL A 559 16.03 37.74 -1.26
C VAL A 559 15.09 36.65 -1.69
N CYS A 560 14.51 36.75 -2.89
CA CYS A 560 13.57 35.81 -3.45
C CYS A 560 14.19 34.97 -4.58
N ALA A 561 13.87 33.67 -4.65
CA ALA A 561 14.15 32.85 -5.81
C ALA A 561 13.35 33.40 -7.01
N GLU A 562 14.03 33.69 -8.09
CA GLU A 562 13.49 34.37 -9.26
C GLU A 562 13.80 33.61 -10.55
N VAL A 563 12.77 33.40 -11.35
CA VAL A 563 12.92 33.14 -12.78
C VAL A 563 13.07 34.49 -13.47
N PRO A 564 14.13 34.74 -14.28
CA PRO A 564 14.35 36.04 -14.88
C PRO A 564 13.12 36.56 -15.62
N PRO A 565 12.75 37.84 -15.49
CA PRO A 565 11.54 38.41 -16.03
C PRO A 565 11.34 38.11 -17.52
N GLY A 566 10.15 37.60 -17.90
CA GLY A 566 9.81 37.27 -19.28
C GLY A 566 10.41 35.95 -19.81
N GLN A 567 11.25 35.26 -19.04
CA GLN A 567 11.86 33.99 -19.43
C GLN A 567 11.07 32.82 -18.82
N THR A 568 10.17 32.24 -19.59
CA THR A 568 9.30 31.14 -19.11
C THR A 568 9.59 29.80 -19.78
N ALA A 569 10.63 29.71 -20.61
CA ALA A 569 10.97 28.49 -21.36
C ALA A 569 11.71 27.46 -20.48
N ASN A 570 11.65 26.19 -20.88
CA ASN A 570 12.50 25.13 -20.32
C ASN A 570 13.98 25.55 -20.36
N PHE A 571 14.74 25.07 -19.39
CA PHE A 571 16.18 25.36 -19.19
C PHE A 571 16.49 26.79 -18.73
N THR A 572 15.48 27.59 -18.36
CA THR A 572 15.73 28.90 -17.78
C THR A 572 16.27 28.75 -16.37
N LEU A 573 17.44 29.32 -16.12
CA LEU A 573 18.15 29.22 -14.85
C LEU A 573 17.48 30.09 -13.78
N VAL A 574 17.41 29.56 -12.56
CA VAL A 574 16.85 30.26 -11.39
C VAL A 574 17.96 30.99 -10.63
N ASN A 575 17.71 32.24 -10.28
CA ASN A 575 18.60 33.08 -9.49
C ASN A 575 17.87 33.62 -8.25
N VAL A 576 18.54 34.37 -7.41
CA VAL A 576 17.93 35.20 -6.36
C VAL A 576 17.98 36.68 -6.75
N ALA A 577 16.94 37.41 -6.38
CA ALA A 577 16.82 38.84 -6.60
C ALA A 577 16.11 39.52 -5.42
N PRO A 578 16.19 40.85 -5.26
CA PRO A 578 15.34 41.55 -4.29
C PRO A 578 13.88 41.21 -4.46
N CYS A 579 13.18 40.95 -3.37
CA CYS A 579 11.77 40.56 -3.42
C CYS A 579 10.89 41.74 -3.87
N THR A 580 10.27 41.60 -5.03
CA THR A 580 9.36 42.60 -5.62
C THR A 580 7.88 42.18 -5.54
N GLY A 581 7.62 40.92 -5.23
CA GLY A 581 6.27 40.33 -5.27
C GLY A 581 5.75 40.03 -6.67
N ALA A 582 6.58 40.16 -7.71
CA ALA A 582 6.23 39.81 -9.08
C ALA A 582 5.98 38.29 -9.20
N THR A 583 5.15 37.88 -10.18
CA THR A 583 4.71 36.49 -10.35
C THR A 583 5.88 35.53 -10.61
N ASN A 584 6.95 35.98 -11.24
CA ASN A 584 8.17 35.20 -11.50
C ASN A 584 9.01 34.89 -10.24
N GLN A 585 8.69 35.51 -9.09
CA GLN A 585 9.27 35.22 -7.78
C GLN A 585 8.31 34.40 -6.89
N ARG A 586 7.14 34.03 -7.42
CA ARG A 586 6.14 33.26 -6.69
C ARG A 586 6.23 31.80 -7.07
N TRP A 587 6.20 30.97 -6.03
CA TRP A 587 6.30 29.54 -6.15
C TRP A 587 5.20 28.87 -5.35
N ARG A 588 4.75 27.73 -5.79
CA ARG A 588 3.75 26.94 -5.08
C ARG A 588 4.15 25.48 -5.10
N GLN A 589 3.84 24.79 -4.06
CA GLN A 589 4.01 23.34 -4.04
C GLN A 589 3.04 22.72 -5.05
N GLY A 590 3.56 21.88 -5.92
CA GLY A 590 2.81 21.02 -6.79
C GLY A 590 2.79 19.60 -6.26
N ASN A 591 2.31 18.68 -7.09
CA ASN A 591 2.33 17.26 -6.79
C ASN A 591 3.77 16.75 -6.65
N PHE A 592 3.96 15.71 -5.82
CA PHE A 592 5.25 14.98 -5.68
C PHE A 592 6.43 15.84 -5.21
N GLY A 593 6.16 16.82 -4.34
CA GLY A 593 7.21 17.68 -3.81
C GLY A 593 7.75 18.67 -4.85
N SER A 594 7.15 18.84 -6.00
CA SER A 594 7.57 19.83 -6.98
C SER A 594 7.34 21.26 -6.47
N LEU A 595 8.21 22.18 -6.85
CA LEU A 595 8.06 23.62 -6.61
C LEU A 595 7.78 24.29 -7.96
N VAL A 596 6.54 24.73 -8.16
CA VAL A 596 6.06 25.31 -9.43
C VAL A 596 6.18 26.83 -9.38
N ASN A 597 6.85 27.41 -10.36
CA ASN A 597 6.91 28.86 -10.54
C ASN A 597 5.63 29.37 -11.18
N LEU A 598 4.96 30.34 -10.56
CA LEU A 598 3.64 30.80 -10.99
C LEU A 598 3.63 31.63 -12.29
N ALA A 599 4.76 32.18 -12.72
CA ALA A 599 4.84 32.92 -13.98
C ALA A 599 5.01 31.98 -15.19
N SER A 600 5.70 30.84 -15.00
CA SER A 600 6.00 29.91 -16.08
C SER A 600 5.11 28.66 -16.07
N GLY A 601 4.50 28.31 -14.94
CA GLY A 601 3.83 27.03 -14.74
C GLY A 601 4.76 25.83 -14.70
N ARG A 602 6.09 26.05 -14.60
CA ARG A 602 7.14 25.03 -14.63
C ARG A 602 7.73 24.73 -13.27
N CYS A 603 8.25 23.54 -13.12
CA CYS A 603 8.85 23.05 -11.89
C CYS A 603 10.31 23.46 -11.75
N LEU A 604 10.73 23.72 -10.50
CA LEU A 604 12.15 23.81 -10.15
C LEU A 604 12.80 22.46 -10.44
N ASP A 605 13.87 22.49 -11.22
CA ASP A 605 14.46 21.31 -11.85
C ASP A 605 15.98 21.30 -11.68
N LEU A 606 16.51 20.12 -11.37
CA LEU A 606 17.95 19.86 -11.37
C LEU A 606 18.36 19.36 -12.76
N PRO A 607 19.13 20.14 -13.54
CA PRO A 607 19.51 19.74 -14.89
C PRO A 607 20.18 18.37 -14.96
N GLU A 608 19.70 17.49 -15.85
CA GLU A 608 20.29 16.18 -16.13
C GLU A 608 20.37 15.25 -14.90
N ALA A 609 19.58 15.53 -13.85
CA ALA A 609 19.71 14.85 -12.56
C ALA A 609 21.16 14.82 -12.02
N ASN A 610 21.93 15.87 -12.29
CA ASN A 610 23.32 15.94 -11.89
C ASN A 610 23.46 16.52 -10.48
N PHE A 611 23.68 15.67 -9.49
CA PHE A 611 23.76 16.00 -8.07
C PHE A 611 25.12 16.57 -7.62
N SER A 612 25.98 17.01 -8.53
CA SER A 612 27.25 17.63 -8.19
C SER A 612 27.03 19.01 -7.53
N ASN A 613 27.84 19.33 -6.52
CA ASN A 613 27.84 20.64 -5.89
C ASN A 613 28.08 21.78 -6.91
N GLY A 614 27.32 22.85 -6.77
CA GLY A 614 27.39 24.00 -7.66
C GLY A 614 26.55 23.87 -8.94
N ARG A 615 25.79 22.78 -9.11
CA ARG A 615 24.88 22.66 -10.25
C ARG A 615 23.75 23.66 -10.09
N GLN A 616 23.64 24.64 -10.99
CA GLN A 616 22.58 25.65 -10.97
C GLN A 616 21.25 25.03 -11.36
N LEU A 617 20.20 25.34 -10.59
CA LEU A 617 18.85 24.89 -10.86
C LEU A 617 18.18 25.71 -11.96
N GLN A 618 17.22 25.12 -12.61
CA GLN A 618 16.46 25.69 -13.73
C GLN A 618 14.96 25.50 -13.52
N ILE A 619 14.14 26.01 -14.43
CA ILE A 619 12.76 25.58 -14.58
C ILE A 619 12.63 24.66 -15.78
N TYR A 620 11.76 23.66 -15.66
CA TYR A 620 11.46 22.71 -16.71
C TYR A 620 9.99 22.29 -16.61
N ASP A 621 9.41 21.75 -17.71
CA ASP A 621 8.06 21.19 -17.68
C ASP A 621 7.95 20.20 -16.51
N CYS A 622 6.84 20.23 -15.79
CA CYS A 622 6.62 19.37 -14.64
C CYS A 622 6.36 17.93 -15.12
N VAL A 623 7.38 17.13 -15.13
CA VAL A 623 7.34 15.73 -15.60
C VAL A 623 7.36 14.71 -14.46
N GLY A 624 7.39 15.19 -13.18
CA GLY A 624 7.31 14.34 -11.99
C GLY A 624 8.54 13.45 -11.76
N THR A 625 9.68 13.81 -12.33
CA THR A 625 10.93 13.07 -12.16
C THR A 625 11.68 13.49 -10.89
N ARG A 626 12.58 12.62 -10.40
CA ARG A 626 13.36 12.82 -9.15
C ARG A 626 14.17 14.12 -9.09
N ASN A 627 14.55 14.66 -10.23
CA ASN A 627 15.25 15.94 -10.33
C ASN A 627 14.32 17.15 -10.17
N GLN A 628 13.01 16.95 -9.99
CA GLN A 628 12.00 17.97 -9.74
C GLN A 628 11.31 17.79 -8.40
N SER A 629 11.73 16.83 -7.60
CA SER A 629 11.10 16.46 -6.33
C SER A 629 11.94 16.94 -5.14
N TRP A 630 11.31 17.73 -4.26
CA TRP A 630 11.97 18.45 -3.18
C TRP A 630 11.24 18.26 -1.85
N VAL A 631 11.99 18.16 -0.78
CA VAL A 631 11.50 18.14 0.59
C VAL A 631 11.71 19.51 1.21
N GLY A 632 10.65 20.10 1.75
CA GLY A 632 10.69 21.44 2.33
C GLY A 632 10.57 22.57 1.29
N PRO A 633 10.54 23.83 1.72
CA PRO A 633 10.40 24.30 3.10
C PRO A 633 9.05 23.93 3.71
N ALA A 634 8.92 24.02 5.04
CA ALA A 634 7.64 23.78 5.72
C ALA A 634 6.53 24.65 5.11
N TYR A 635 5.44 24.00 4.73
CA TYR A 635 4.27 24.68 4.18
C TYR A 635 3.23 24.87 5.27
N ALA A 636 2.57 26.01 5.30
CA ALA A 636 1.37 26.15 6.09
C ALA A 636 0.29 25.20 5.54
N ALA A 637 -0.21 24.29 6.38
CA ALA A 637 -1.16 23.21 6.03
C ALA A 637 -2.47 23.68 5.35
N SER A 638 -2.69 24.98 5.24
CA SER A 638 -3.89 25.60 4.66
C SER A 638 -3.76 25.99 3.19
N ARG A 639 -2.62 25.76 2.53
CA ARG A 639 -2.44 26.22 1.14
C ARG A 639 -2.81 25.14 0.15
N PRO A 640 -3.65 25.45 -0.85
CA PRO A 640 -3.96 24.50 -1.89
C PRO A 640 -2.73 24.20 -2.76
N LEU A 641 -2.56 22.93 -3.11
CA LEU A 641 -1.57 22.53 -4.10
C LEU A 641 -1.85 23.19 -5.47
N TRP A 642 -0.80 23.37 -6.26
CA TRP A 642 -0.94 23.79 -7.66
C TRP A 642 -1.69 22.70 -8.44
N THR A 643 -2.84 23.04 -8.99
CA THR A 643 -3.70 22.15 -9.79
C THR A 643 -3.78 22.55 -11.25
N GLY A 644 -2.95 23.48 -11.69
CA GLY A 644 -2.87 23.89 -13.09
C GLY A 644 -2.30 22.74 -13.94
N SER A 645 -2.92 22.46 -15.08
CA SER A 645 -2.34 21.60 -16.10
C SER A 645 -1.00 22.17 -16.58
N ALA A 646 0.00 21.29 -16.71
CA ALA A 646 1.24 21.62 -17.40
C ALA A 646 0.98 22.04 -18.84
#